data_c03d92169be00ac2434e463ac32c49ea
#
_entry.id   c03d92169be00ac2434e463ac32c49ea
#
_cell.length_a   1.000
_cell.length_b   1.000
_cell.length_c   1.000
_cell.angle_alpha   90.00
_cell.angle_beta   90.00
_cell.angle_gamma   90.00
#
_symmetry.space_group_name_H-M   'P 1'
#
loop_
_entity.id
_entity.type
_entity.pdbx_description
1 polymer ?
#
loop_
_entity_poly.entity_id
_entity_poly.type
_entity_poly.pdbx_seq_one_letter_code
_entity_poly.pdbx_strand_id
1 'polypeptide(L)'
;MLTFISFWRAAAIVLNDLASSAYYAGGESESFIGKSAPWFILGVMLFSYCVRAVYVESCSMFVRGGVYRVVKEALGGTLAKFSVSALMFDYVLTGPISGVSAGQYLAGLLNELFAYFHFNVVLSENSTAAFFAILVTLYFWYENIKGIPESSHKALRIMQVTTVMVALLIVWCTYTIWVRGAHLPPFPWPSNIQLDKRSLGWLYGGQIVKMIPMIAVFVGIGHSVLAMSGEESLAQVYREIEAPKLPNLKKAGLIIFIYSLLFTSLVSFFAVMIIPDGTRSKYLENLIGGLSMNLVGPFALRLAFHAFVVVVGTMILAGAVNTAIVGSNGVLNRVSEDGVLADWFRQPHRKFGTSHRIINMVVAFQILTILASRGNVTFLANLYAFGVIWSFTMQGIAVLVIRYTHPGDREYCVPLNFRLFGKEIPIGLALITLVLFLIAIVNLFTKPSATVAGTIFSLVMFGVFSVSERITHRNRGAAHVEMDQFNVAAREELSPQGVGVRPGNILVPVSNYHALYHLQAVLDRVKPERRDVVVLHIRLLRRSASGSSELEAEQLFGSVEQFLFTKALSLAEKRGKTIRLAVVSANDMWSGILNAALKLESNTIVLGRSAKLTVAEQAREIGLAWEQLPDPRPQFNLEIFAPGGQREFFLLGPHAPNLTSNEVRLIHRLWLRFSDLVAPDELHHHDIVHFALDEVLNELQEGKEADVVARLKHHVERNKAAHTKPS
;
A
#
# COMPACT_ATOMS: atom_id res chain seq x y z
N MET A 1 -10.94 -0.68 -1.28
CA MET A 1 -10.90 -1.33 0.04
C MET A 1 -9.45 -1.72 0.34
N LEU A 2 -8.86 -1.27 1.45
CA LEU A 2 -7.50 -1.67 1.83
C LEU A 2 -7.57 -3.06 2.47
N THR A 3 -6.92 -4.04 1.85
CA THR A 3 -6.69 -5.35 2.45
C THR A 3 -5.26 -5.37 2.96
N PHE A 4 -5.05 -5.60 4.24
CA PHE A 4 -3.71 -5.75 4.79
C PHE A 4 -3.20 -7.17 4.56
N ILE A 5 -1.91 -7.26 4.22
CA ILE A 5 -1.24 -8.50 3.83
C ILE A 5 -0.09 -8.83 4.79
N SER A 6 0.18 -10.12 4.98
CA SER A 6 1.32 -10.58 5.77
C SER A 6 2.65 -10.25 5.09
N PHE A 7 3.72 -10.22 5.88
CA PHE A 7 5.07 -9.95 5.36
C PHE A 7 5.53 -10.96 4.29
N TRP A 8 5.08 -12.23 4.33
CA TRP A 8 5.34 -13.22 3.28
C TRP A 8 4.71 -12.86 1.94
N ARG A 9 3.46 -12.38 1.98
CA ARG A 9 2.75 -11.92 0.77
C ARG A 9 3.33 -10.63 0.24
N ALA A 10 3.73 -9.72 1.14
CA ALA A 10 4.42 -8.49 0.77
C ALA A 10 5.75 -8.80 0.10
N ALA A 11 6.55 -9.72 0.66
CA ALA A 11 7.79 -10.17 0.05
C ALA A 11 7.56 -10.80 -1.34
N ALA A 12 6.52 -11.60 -1.49
CA ALA A 12 6.21 -12.25 -2.76
C ALA A 12 5.82 -11.25 -3.87
N ILE A 13 5.05 -10.20 -3.54
CA ILE A 13 4.70 -9.14 -4.49
C ILE A 13 5.95 -8.41 -4.97
N VAL A 14 6.84 -8.02 -4.05
CA VAL A 14 8.10 -7.33 -4.40
C VAL A 14 9.05 -8.25 -5.16
N LEU A 15 9.09 -9.54 -4.83
CA LEU A 15 9.93 -10.52 -5.54
C LEU A 15 9.47 -10.78 -6.98
N ASN A 16 8.19 -10.63 -7.30
CA ASN A 16 7.74 -10.70 -8.69
C ASN A 16 8.41 -9.62 -9.57
N ASP A 17 8.73 -8.48 -8.98
CA ASP A 17 9.45 -7.40 -9.64
C ASP A 17 10.97 -7.62 -9.58
N LEU A 18 11.53 -7.65 -8.39
CA LEU A 18 12.98 -7.71 -8.18
C LEU A 18 13.62 -9.02 -8.69
N ALA A 19 12.98 -10.19 -8.51
CA ALA A 19 13.51 -11.45 -9.01
C ALA A 19 13.40 -11.60 -10.53
N SER A 20 12.60 -10.78 -11.21
CA SER A 20 12.56 -10.71 -12.66
C SER A 20 13.92 -10.32 -13.25
N SER A 21 14.69 -9.48 -12.53
CA SER A 21 16.02 -9.04 -12.95
C SER A 21 17.02 -10.17 -13.14
N ALA A 22 16.86 -11.32 -12.45
CA ALA A 22 17.71 -12.49 -12.61
C ALA A 22 17.66 -13.06 -14.04
N TYR A 23 16.58 -12.81 -14.79
CA TYR A 23 16.38 -13.32 -16.13
C TYR A 23 17.09 -12.48 -17.20
N TYR A 24 17.41 -11.20 -16.95
CA TYR A 24 18.02 -10.33 -17.95
C TYR A 24 19.29 -9.61 -17.48
N ALA A 25 19.44 -9.31 -16.17
CA ALA A 25 20.57 -8.50 -15.70
C ALA A 25 21.93 -9.20 -15.85
N GLY A 26 21.98 -10.52 -15.75
CA GLY A 26 23.19 -11.32 -15.90
C GLY A 26 23.76 -11.22 -17.30
N GLY A 27 22.93 -11.52 -18.30
CA GLY A 27 23.34 -11.48 -19.72
C GLY A 27 23.62 -10.07 -20.20
N GLU A 28 22.82 -9.08 -19.75
CA GLU A 28 23.05 -7.68 -20.06
C GLU A 28 24.40 -7.19 -19.55
N SER A 29 24.69 -7.43 -18.26
CA SER A 29 25.97 -7.05 -17.67
C SER A 29 27.14 -7.73 -18.39
N GLU A 30 27.03 -9.03 -18.70
CA GLU A 30 28.06 -9.78 -19.40
C GLU A 30 28.30 -9.23 -20.80
N SER A 31 27.29 -8.77 -21.52
CA SER A 31 27.40 -8.19 -22.84
C SER A 31 28.28 -6.92 -22.90
N PHE A 32 28.34 -6.17 -21.77
CA PHE A 32 29.10 -4.91 -21.67
C PHE A 32 30.47 -5.06 -20.98
N ILE A 33 30.54 -5.88 -19.94
CA ILE A 33 31.74 -5.97 -19.09
C ILE A 33 32.39 -7.36 -19.10
N GLY A 34 31.88 -8.26 -19.94
CA GLY A 34 32.43 -9.59 -20.18
C GLY A 34 32.30 -10.51 -18.97
N LYS A 35 33.19 -11.50 -18.88
CA LYS A 35 33.15 -12.59 -17.88
C LYS A 35 33.30 -12.13 -16.41
N SER A 36 33.69 -10.89 -16.17
CA SER A 36 33.75 -10.32 -14.80
C SER A 36 32.40 -9.88 -14.25
N ALA A 37 31.34 -9.88 -15.09
CA ALA A 37 29.97 -9.45 -14.73
C ALA A 37 29.42 -10.07 -13.45
N PRO A 38 29.61 -11.38 -13.13
CA PRO A 38 29.09 -11.98 -11.90
C PRO A 38 29.56 -11.30 -10.61
N TRP A 39 30.79 -10.83 -10.57
CA TRP A 39 31.33 -10.13 -9.42
C TRP A 39 30.68 -8.76 -9.21
N PHE A 40 30.41 -8.03 -10.30
CA PHE A 40 29.71 -6.76 -10.23
C PHE A 40 28.25 -6.95 -9.82
N ILE A 41 27.59 -7.98 -10.33
CA ILE A 41 26.21 -8.34 -9.91
C ILE A 41 26.18 -8.68 -8.42
N LEU A 42 27.12 -9.50 -7.94
CA LEU A 42 27.23 -9.80 -6.52
C LEU A 42 27.45 -8.53 -5.68
N GLY A 43 28.35 -7.63 -6.11
CA GLY A 43 28.60 -6.36 -5.44
C GLY A 43 27.35 -5.46 -5.41
N VAL A 44 26.63 -5.35 -6.52
CA VAL A 44 25.37 -4.58 -6.63
C VAL A 44 24.28 -5.20 -5.75
N MET A 45 24.15 -6.53 -5.75
CA MET A 45 23.17 -7.20 -4.89
C MET A 45 23.48 -7.06 -3.41
N LEU A 46 24.74 -7.06 -3.00
CA LEU A 46 25.13 -6.73 -1.63
C LEU A 46 24.84 -5.25 -1.30
N PHE A 47 25.09 -4.35 -2.23
CA PHE A 47 24.78 -2.93 -2.08
C PHE A 47 23.28 -2.65 -2.03
N SER A 48 22.43 -3.49 -2.66
CA SER A 48 20.98 -3.35 -2.60
C SER A 48 20.44 -3.39 -1.18
N TYR A 49 21.10 -4.12 -0.26
CA TYR A 49 20.75 -4.10 1.17
C TYR A 49 20.87 -2.71 1.78
N CYS A 50 21.91 -1.96 1.37
CA CYS A 50 22.12 -0.58 1.81
C CYS A 50 21.05 0.35 1.23
N VAL A 51 20.72 0.21 -0.06
CA VAL A 51 19.65 0.98 -0.71
C VAL A 51 18.30 0.69 -0.05
N ARG A 52 18.01 -0.56 0.26
CA ARG A 52 16.82 -0.98 1.01
C ARG A 52 16.72 -0.29 2.37
N ALA A 53 17.81 -0.15 3.09
CA ALA A 53 17.82 0.54 4.38
C ALA A 53 17.34 2.00 4.25
N VAL A 54 17.65 2.68 3.13
CA VAL A 54 17.15 4.04 2.83
C VAL A 54 15.63 4.02 2.62
N TYR A 55 15.09 3.02 1.91
CA TYR A 55 13.63 2.88 1.74
C TYR A 55 12.91 2.55 3.06
N VAL A 56 13.49 1.68 3.90
CA VAL A 56 12.92 1.37 5.23
C VAL A 56 12.90 2.62 6.11
N GLU A 57 13.95 3.47 6.07
CA GLU A 57 13.95 4.73 6.79
C GLU A 57 12.85 5.67 6.28
N SER A 58 12.68 5.81 4.97
CA SER A 58 11.62 6.64 4.41
C SER A 58 10.22 6.14 4.79
N CYS A 59 10.00 4.82 4.83
CA CYS A 59 8.75 4.20 5.27
C CYS A 59 8.47 4.43 6.76
N SER A 60 9.51 4.56 7.60
CA SER A 60 9.33 4.89 9.03
C SER A 60 8.76 6.30 9.23
N MET A 61 8.98 7.19 8.28
CA MET A 61 8.47 8.57 8.31
C MET A 61 7.11 8.72 7.60
N PHE A 62 6.92 8.02 6.48
CA PHE A 62 5.77 8.19 5.61
C PHE A 62 5.09 6.86 5.28
N VAL A 63 3.85 6.67 5.74
CA VAL A 63 3.07 5.44 5.44
C VAL A 63 2.66 5.35 3.97
N ARG A 64 2.34 6.48 3.36
CA ARG A 64 2.12 6.64 1.92
C ARG A 64 3.36 7.25 1.26
N GLY A 65 4.54 6.67 1.55
CA GLY A 65 5.83 7.17 1.13
C GLY A 65 6.02 7.05 -0.38
N GLY A 66 7.08 6.45 -0.78
CA GLY A 66 7.57 6.44 -2.15
C GLY A 66 8.37 7.69 -2.46
N VAL A 67 9.16 7.60 -3.52
CA VAL A 67 10.15 8.62 -3.91
C VAL A 67 9.53 10.01 -4.03
N TYR A 68 8.38 10.12 -4.69
CA TYR A 68 7.71 11.41 -4.91
C TYR A 68 7.40 12.17 -3.61
N ARG A 69 6.81 11.49 -2.60
CA ARG A 69 6.42 12.15 -1.33
C ARG A 69 7.64 12.59 -0.54
N VAL A 70 8.65 11.75 -0.48
CA VAL A 70 9.87 12.00 0.26
C VAL A 70 10.63 13.17 -0.36
N VAL A 71 10.76 13.20 -1.70
CA VAL A 71 11.40 14.31 -2.42
C VAL A 71 10.61 15.61 -2.30
N LYS A 72 9.27 15.55 -2.33
CA LYS A 72 8.42 16.73 -2.15
C LYS A 72 8.64 17.39 -0.78
N GLU A 73 8.69 16.59 0.28
CA GLU A 73 8.90 17.07 1.64
C GLU A 73 10.32 17.61 1.85
N ALA A 74 11.31 16.95 1.24
CA ALA A 74 12.72 17.31 1.37
C ALA A 74 13.12 18.52 0.53
N LEU A 75 12.74 18.53 -0.74
CA LEU A 75 13.32 19.39 -1.77
C LEU A 75 12.26 20.28 -2.47
N GLY A 76 11.01 20.18 -2.05
CA GLY A 76 9.90 20.95 -2.59
C GLY A 76 9.29 20.40 -3.89
N GLY A 77 8.17 21.03 -4.32
CA GLY A 77 7.34 20.50 -5.42
C GLY A 77 8.02 20.44 -6.79
N THR A 78 8.94 21.36 -7.10
CA THR A 78 9.62 21.37 -8.40
C THR A 78 10.53 20.18 -8.60
N LEU A 79 11.39 19.87 -7.60
CA LEU A 79 12.28 18.71 -7.66
C LEU A 79 11.49 17.41 -7.51
N ALA A 80 10.38 17.41 -6.78
CA ALA A 80 9.47 16.26 -6.73
C ALA A 80 8.86 15.92 -8.09
N LYS A 81 8.46 16.92 -8.88
CA LYS A 81 7.98 16.71 -10.26
C LYS A 81 9.05 16.12 -11.16
N PHE A 82 10.28 16.62 -11.05
CA PHE A 82 11.40 16.07 -11.80
C PHE A 82 11.70 14.62 -11.39
N SER A 83 11.75 14.35 -10.10
CA SER A 83 11.99 13.01 -9.57
C SER A 83 10.91 12.01 -9.99
N VAL A 84 9.63 12.40 -9.93
CA VAL A 84 8.55 11.50 -10.38
C VAL A 84 8.57 11.30 -11.89
N SER A 85 9.04 12.28 -12.67
CA SER A 85 9.21 12.11 -14.12
C SER A 85 10.26 11.05 -14.44
N ALA A 86 11.38 11.04 -13.71
CA ALA A 86 12.41 10.00 -13.84
C ALA A 86 11.91 8.63 -13.35
N LEU A 87 11.15 8.60 -12.25
CA LEU A 87 10.51 7.37 -11.74
C LEU A 87 9.47 6.81 -12.72
N MET A 88 8.72 7.67 -13.41
CA MET A 88 7.78 7.23 -14.45
C MET A 88 8.49 6.61 -15.65
N PHE A 89 9.71 7.10 -15.99
CA PHE A 89 10.52 6.48 -17.02
C PHE A 89 10.94 5.05 -16.64
N ASP A 90 11.26 4.84 -15.37
CA ASP A 90 11.54 3.53 -14.79
C ASP A 90 10.35 2.58 -14.97
N TYR A 91 9.16 2.93 -14.48
CA TYR A 91 7.97 2.09 -14.60
C TYR A 91 7.48 1.84 -16.03
N VAL A 92 7.63 2.83 -16.90
CA VAL A 92 7.29 2.67 -18.32
C VAL A 92 8.20 1.64 -18.99
N LEU A 93 9.42 1.45 -18.49
CA LEU A 93 10.39 0.49 -19.04
C LEU A 93 10.35 -0.88 -18.35
N THR A 94 9.97 -0.95 -17.07
CA THR A 94 9.88 -2.21 -16.30
C THR A 94 8.94 -3.24 -16.95
N GLY A 95 7.76 -2.80 -17.41
CA GLY A 95 6.81 -3.66 -18.11
C GLY A 95 7.37 -4.21 -19.42
N PRO A 96 7.82 -3.36 -20.36
CA PRO A 96 8.45 -3.75 -21.62
C PRO A 96 9.64 -4.70 -21.48
N ILE A 97 10.62 -4.37 -20.63
CA ILE A 97 11.80 -5.24 -20.47
C ILE A 97 11.43 -6.62 -19.95
N SER A 98 10.53 -6.69 -18.98
CA SER A 98 10.06 -7.96 -18.41
C SER A 98 9.24 -8.76 -19.43
N GLY A 99 8.31 -8.13 -20.14
CA GLY A 99 7.49 -8.78 -21.16
C GLY A 99 8.31 -9.27 -22.35
N VAL A 100 9.27 -8.45 -22.83
CA VAL A 100 10.15 -8.83 -23.93
C VAL A 100 11.11 -9.95 -23.51
N SER A 101 11.68 -9.89 -22.30
CA SER A 101 12.50 -10.97 -21.77
C SER A 101 11.72 -12.29 -21.69
N ALA A 102 10.48 -12.27 -21.19
CA ALA A 102 9.62 -13.46 -21.18
C ALA A 102 9.42 -14.04 -22.58
N GLY A 103 9.21 -13.17 -23.56
CA GLY A 103 9.07 -13.57 -24.97
C GLY A 103 10.35 -14.12 -25.58
N GLN A 104 11.54 -13.63 -25.20
CA GLN A 104 12.84 -14.18 -25.63
C GLN A 104 13.04 -15.61 -25.09
N TYR A 105 12.76 -15.84 -23.79
CA TYR A 105 12.80 -17.17 -23.21
C TYR A 105 11.82 -18.13 -23.89
N LEU A 106 10.61 -17.67 -24.18
CA LEU A 106 9.60 -18.46 -24.89
C LEU A 106 10.04 -18.78 -26.32
N ALA A 107 10.55 -17.82 -27.06
CA ALA A 107 11.03 -18.00 -28.42
C ALA A 107 12.20 -18.98 -28.48
N GLY A 108 13.16 -18.84 -27.56
CA GLY A 108 14.30 -19.77 -27.44
C GLY A 108 13.83 -21.21 -27.17
N LEU A 109 12.90 -21.41 -26.24
CA LEU A 109 12.32 -22.75 -25.96
C LEU A 109 11.61 -23.33 -27.18
N LEU A 110 10.77 -22.52 -27.86
CA LEU A 110 10.03 -22.97 -29.04
C LEU A 110 11.00 -23.35 -30.17
N ASN A 111 12.06 -22.59 -30.42
CA ASN A 111 13.07 -22.93 -31.40
C ASN A 111 13.80 -24.22 -31.07
N GLU A 112 14.12 -24.48 -29.81
CA GLU A 112 14.73 -25.75 -29.37
C GLU A 112 13.76 -26.93 -29.47
N LEU A 113 12.47 -26.74 -29.17
CA LEU A 113 11.44 -27.77 -29.37
C LEU A 113 11.24 -28.09 -30.86
N PHE A 114 11.18 -27.07 -31.71
CA PHE A 114 11.06 -27.27 -33.17
C PHE A 114 12.26 -28.02 -33.72
N ALA A 115 13.47 -27.67 -33.29
CA ALA A 115 14.68 -28.40 -33.66
C ALA A 115 14.65 -29.87 -33.19
N TYR A 116 14.16 -30.12 -31.95
CA TYR A 116 14.03 -31.48 -31.42
C TYR A 116 13.02 -32.36 -32.18
N PHE A 117 11.89 -31.77 -32.57
CA PHE A 117 10.88 -32.47 -33.37
C PHE A 117 11.12 -32.41 -34.88
N HIS A 118 12.28 -31.90 -35.31
CA HIS A 118 12.66 -31.77 -36.74
C HIS A 118 11.70 -30.89 -37.57
N PHE A 119 11.06 -29.90 -36.96
CA PHE A 119 10.29 -28.91 -37.69
C PHE A 119 11.26 -27.87 -38.31
N ASN A 120 11.14 -27.62 -39.62
CA ASN A 120 11.96 -26.61 -40.35
C ASN A 120 11.38 -25.18 -40.12
N VAL A 121 11.05 -24.82 -38.91
CA VAL A 121 10.54 -23.49 -38.55
C VAL A 121 11.48 -22.88 -37.51
N VAL A 122 11.97 -21.68 -37.78
CA VAL A 122 12.76 -20.87 -36.85
C VAL A 122 12.02 -19.58 -36.61
N LEU A 123 11.63 -19.36 -35.37
CA LEU A 123 10.99 -18.09 -34.96
C LEU A 123 12.04 -17.00 -34.78
N SER A 124 11.73 -15.80 -35.26
CA SER A 124 12.52 -14.62 -34.95
C SER A 124 12.34 -14.28 -33.48
N GLU A 125 13.39 -14.40 -32.67
CA GLU A 125 13.33 -14.18 -31.21
C GLU A 125 12.79 -12.80 -30.89
N ASN A 126 13.30 -11.74 -31.51
CA ASN A 126 12.87 -10.36 -31.24
C ASN A 126 11.41 -10.10 -31.64
N SER A 127 10.96 -10.59 -32.80
CA SER A 127 9.57 -10.38 -33.23
C SER A 127 8.58 -11.14 -32.34
N THR A 128 8.91 -12.38 -31.98
CA THR A 128 8.12 -13.20 -31.07
C THR A 128 8.07 -12.59 -29.69
N ALA A 129 9.19 -12.08 -29.20
CA ALA A 129 9.30 -11.42 -27.91
C ALA A 129 8.45 -10.15 -27.86
N ALA A 130 8.50 -9.29 -28.87
CA ALA A 130 7.68 -8.08 -28.94
C ALA A 130 6.17 -8.41 -28.97
N PHE A 131 5.77 -9.40 -29.79
CA PHE A 131 4.38 -9.83 -29.88
C PHE A 131 3.87 -10.38 -28.54
N PHE A 132 4.65 -11.26 -27.91
CA PHE A 132 4.31 -11.83 -26.60
C PHE A 132 4.20 -10.76 -25.51
N ALA A 133 5.16 -9.81 -25.47
CA ALA A 133 5.14 -8.69 -24.53
C ALA A 133 3.88 -7.84 -24.65
N ILE A 134 3.43 -7.55 -25.89
CA ILE A 134 2.20 -6.80 -26.14
C ILE A 134 0.98 -7.58 -25.61
N LEU A 135 0.90 -8.89 -25.87
CA LEU A 135 -0.21 -9.72 -25.37
C LEU A 135 -0.29 -9.73 -23.84
N VAL A 136 0.85 -9.91 -23.16
CA VAL A 136 0.92 -9.89 -21.70
C VAL A 136 0.53 -8.52 -21.15
N THR A 137 1.01 -7.45 -21.76
CA THR A 137 0.67 -6.07 -21.35
C THR A 137 -0.82 -5.79 -21.52
N LEU A 138 -1.44 -6.22 -22.63
CA LEU A 138 -2.88 -6.08 -22.88
C LEU A 138 -3.72 -6.94 -21.91
N TYR A 139 -3.25 -8.14 -21.57
CA TYR A 139 -3.90 -8.98 -20.57
C TYR A 139 -3.97 -8.27 -19.21
N PHE A 140 -2.85 -7.74 -18.71
CA PHE A 140 -2.84 -7.03 -17.43
C PHE A 140 -3.51 -5.66 -17.49
N TRP A 141 -3.50 -4.97 -18.63
CA TRP A 141 -4.34 -3.79 -18.86
C TRP A 141 -5.81 -4.10 -18.57
N TYR A 142 -6.33 -5.19 -19.13
CA TYR A 142 -7.72 -5.60 -18.96
C TYR A 142 -8.05 -5.98 -17.51
N GLU A 143 -7.18 -6.74 -16.84
CA GLU A 143 -7.32 -7.11 -15.44
C GLU A 143 -7.33 -5.87 -14.52
N ASN A 144 -6.41 -4.95 -14.73
CA ASN A 144 -6.30 -3.72 -13.92
C ASN A 144 -7.47 -2.76 -14.16
N ILE A 145 -7.99 -2.64 -15.38
CA ILE A 145 -9.20 -1.83 -15.63
C ILE A 145 -10.40 -2.39 -14.90
N LYS A 146 -10.57 -3.71 -14.86
CA LYS A 146 -11.64 -4.36 -14.11
C LYS A 146 -11.49 -4.24 -12.60
N GLY A 147 -10.34 -3.81 -12.13
CA GLY A 147 -10.06 -3.70 -10.69
C GLY A 147 -9.98 -5.07 -10.02
N ILE A 148 -9.55 -6.10 -10.78
CA ILE A 148 -9.28 -7.41 -10.20
C ILE A 148 -8.03 -7.23 -9.34
N PRO A 149 -8.15 -7.35 -7.99
CA PRO A 149 -7.01 -7.12 -7.13
C PRO A 149 -5.92 -8.15 -7.44
N GLU A 150 -4.68 -7.69 -7.52
CA GLU A 150 -3.56 -8.61 -7.55
C GLU A 150 -3.69 -9.55 -6.36
N SER A 151 -3.89 -10.83 -6.66
CA SER A 151 -4.03 -11.81 -5.60
C SER A 151 -2.66 -12.03 -4.98
N SER A 152 -2.42 -11.44 -3.81
CA SER A 152 -1.20 -11.70 -3.02
C SER A 152 -0.97 -13.21 -2.79
N HIS A 153 -2.03 -14.01 -2.88
CA HIS A 153 -1.95 -15.47 -2.90
C HIS A 153 -1.34 -16.01 -4.20
N LYS A 154 -1.66 -15.42 -5.36
CA LYS A 154 -1.05 -15.81 -6.64
C LYS A 154 0.45 -15.49 -6.63
N ALA A 155 0.82 -14.28 -6.19
CA ALA A 155 2.22 -13.87 -6.05
C ALA A 155 2.99 -14.83 -5.13
N LEU A 156 2.42 -15.22 -3.99
CA LEU A 156 3.03 -16.16 -3.07
C LEU A 156 3.22 -17.57 -3.71
N ARG A 157 2.25 -18.05 -4.47
CA ARG A 157 2.38 -19.34 -5.20
C ARG A 157 3.47 -19.28 -6.27
N ILE A 158 3.55 -18.19 -7.03
CA ILE A 158 4.61 -17.98 -8.02
C ILE A 158 5.97 -18.01 -7.32
N MET A 159 6.14 -17.27 -6.21
CA MET A 159 7.37 -17.29 -5.43
C MET A 159 7.73 -18.70 -4.93
N GLN A 160 6.76 -19.50 -4.46
CA GLN A 160 7.00 -20.87 -4.01
C GLN A 160 7.49 -21.78 -5.15
N VAL A 161 6.82 -21.74 -6.32
CA VAL A 161 7.23 -22.53 -7.49
C VAL A 161 8.61 -22.07 -7.99
N THR A 162 8.86 -20.76 -7.99
CA THR A 162 10.18 -20.22 -8.32
C THR A 162 11.26 -20.69 -7.36
N THR A 163 10.97 -20.73 -6.07
CA THR A 163 11.92 -21.23 -5.07
C THR A 163 12.31 -22.70 -5.35
N VAL A 164 11.34 -23.52 -5.73
CA VAL A 164 11.61 -24.91 -6.14
C VAL A 164 12.49 -24.92 -7.40
N MET A 165 12.16 -24.14 -8.40
CA MET A 165 12.95 -24.04 -9.64
C MET A 165 14.38 -23.59 -9.37
N VAL A 166 14.58 -22.54 -8.56
CA VAL A 166 15.90 -22.01 -8.20
C VAL A 166 16.71 -23.04 -7.40
N ALA A 167 16.08 -23.73 -6.45
CA ALA A 167 16.75 -24.77 -5.68
C ALA A 167 17.23 -25.93 -6.59
N LEU A 168 16.38 -26.39 -7.49
CA LEU A 168 16.76 -27.43 -8.47
C LEU A 168 17.88 -26.94 -9.40
N LEU A 169 17.80 -25.69 -9.86
CA LEU A 169 18.83 -25.08 -10.69
C LEU A 169 20.18 -25.04 -9.96
N ILE A 170 20.22 -24.55 -8.72
CA ILE A 170 21.45 -24.46 -7.92
C ILE A 170 22.05 -25.84 -7.70
N VAL A 171 21.25 -26.84 -7.30
CA VAL A 171 21.72 -28.22 -7.06
C VAL A 171 22.28 -28.80 -8.34
N TRP A 172 21.59 -28.66 -9.48
CA TRP A 172 22.03 -29.23 -10.74
C TRP A 172 23.25 -28.52 -11.34
N CYS A 173 23.33 -27.19 -11.23
CA CYS A 173 24.52 -26.43 -11.59
C CYS A 173 25.73 -26.83 -10.75
N THR A 174 25.57 -26.95 -9.43
CA THR A 174 26.65 -27.41 -8.53
C THR A 174 27.13 -28.81 -8.90
N TYR A 175 26.19 -29.76 -9.15
CA TYR A 175 26.52 -31.07 -9.65
C TYR A 175 27.27 -31.03 -10.98
N THR A 176 26.83 -30.19 -11.93
CA THR A 176 27.47 -30.01 -13.24
C THR A 176 28.91 -29.50 -13.10
N ILE A 177 29.13 -28.52 -12.22
CA ILE A 177 30.48 -27.98 -11.92
C ILE A 177 31.37 -29.08 -11.28
N TRP A 178 30.80 -29.88 -10.36
CA TRP A 178 31.54 -30.94 -9.73
C TRP A 178 31.98 -32.04 -10.74
N VAL A 179 31.13 -32.38 -11.71
CA VAL A 179 31.43 -33.41 -12.72
C VAL A 179 32.39 -32.89 -13.81
N ARG A 180 32.19 -31.68 -14.32
CA ARG A 180 32.98 -31.14 -15.45
C ARG A 180 34.22 -30.37 -15.03
N GLY A 181 34.30 -29.96 -13.79
CA GLY A 181 35.22 -28.93 -13.35
C GLY A 181 34.79 -27.55 -13.93
N ALA A 182 35.09 -26.50 -13.23
CA ALA A 182 34.89 -25.14 -13.72
C ALA A 182 35.88 -24.18 -13.06
N HIS A 183 36.21 -23.11 -13.78
CA HIS A 183 37.02 -22.03 -13.25
C HIS A 183 36.11 -20.86 -12.85
N LEU A 184 36.41 -20.24 -11.71
CA LEU A 184 35.76 -19.01 -11.28
C LEU A 184 35.94 -17.91 -12.33
N PRO A 185 34.93 -17.07 -12.54
CA PRO A 185 35.08 -15.89 -13.38
C PRO A 185 36.25 -15.03 -12.94
N PRO A 186 36.95 -14.35 -13.88
CA PRO A 186 38.07 -13.49 -13.54
C PRO A 186 37.64 -12.38 -12.59
N PHE A 187 38.40 -12.18 -11.50
CA PHE A 187 38.10 -11.12 -10.54
C PHE A 187 38.27 -9.76 -11.21
N PRO A 188 37.40 -8.78 -10.95
CA PRO A 188 37.35 -7.49 -11.65
C PRO A 188 38.42 -6.51 -11.16
N TRP A 189 39.70 -6.89 -11.26
CA TRP A 189 40.77 -5.92 -11.09
C TRP A 189 40.68 -4.90 -12.24
N PRO A 190 40.96 -3.61 -12.00
CA PRO A 190 40.93 -2.59 -13.08
C PRO A 190 41.74 -2.96 -14.30
N SER A 191 42.80 -3.78 -14.16
CA SER A 191 43.62 -4.32 -15.24
C SER A 191 42.94 -5.41 -16.07
N ASN A 192 41.95 -6.11 -15.51
CA ASN A 192 41.29 -7.27 -16.11
C ASN A 192 39.95 -6.91 -16.80
N ILE A 193 39.42 -5.71 -16.52
CA ILE A 193 38.14 -5.25 -17.06
C ILE A 193 38.38 -4.78 -18.50
N GLN A 194 37.81 -5.51 -19.44
CA GLN A 194 37.85 -5.14 -20.87
C GLN A 194 36.62 -4.27 -21.18
N LEU A 195 36.84 -2.97 -21.38
CA LEU A 195 35.82 -2.00 -21.71
C LEU A 195 35.97 -1.61 -23.19
N ASP A 196 34.93 -1.81 -23.94
CA ASP A 196 34.83 -1.42 -25.36
C ASP A 196 34.09 -0.09 -25.56
N LYS A 197 33.84 0.29 -26.79
CA LYS A 197 33.09 1.49 -27.15
C LYS A 197 31.65 1.44 -26.62
N ARG A 198 31.02 0.25 -26.53
CA ARG A 198 29.65 0.09 -26.06
C ARG A 198 29.59 0.32 -24.57
N SER A 199 30.58 -0.18 -23.82
CA SER A 199 30.67 -0.04 -22.36
C SER A 199 30.98 1.37 -21.90
N LEU A 200 31.77 2.12 -22.68
CA LEU A 200 32.27 3.45 -22.31
C LEU A 200 31.40 4.60 -22.84
N GLY A 201 30.58 4.37 -23.85
CA GLY A 201 29.75 5.40 -24.48
C GLY A 201 30.53 6.65 -24.86
N TRP A 202 30.21 7.82 -24.33
CA TRP A 202 30.91 9.08 -24.59
C TRP A 202 32.31 9.17 -23.95
N LEU A 203 32.62 8.31 -22.97
CA LEU A 203 33.97 8.28 -22.37
C LEU A 203 34.99 7.52 -23.25
N TYR A 204 34.55 6.88 -24.33
CA TYR A 204 35.43 6.13 -25.21
C TYR A 204 36.44 7.04 -25.90
N GLY A 205 37.74 6.65 -25.89
CA GLY A 205 38.83 7.43 -26.43
C GLY A 205 39.35 8.54 -25.52
N GLY A 206 38.69 8.84 -24.41
CA GLY A 206 39.13 9.79 -23.40
C GLY A 206 40.31 9.27 -22.55
N GLN A 207 41.26 10.13 -22.22
CA GLN A 207 42.37 9.76 -21.32
C GLN A 207 41.95 9.50 -19.89
N ILE A 208 40.77 10.02 -19.46
CA ILE A 208 40.27 9.96 -18.09
C ILE A 208 40.12 8.52 -17.57
N VAL A 209 39.61 7.60 -18.39
CA VAL A 209 39.43 6.17 -18.01
C VAL A 209 40.79 5.48 -17.82
N LYS A 210 41.81 5.88 -18.59
CA LYS A 210 43.17 5.36 -18.46
C LYS A 210 43.90 5.94 -17.24
N MET A 211 43.61 7.20 -16.87
CA MET A 211 44.23 7.88 -15.75
C MET A 211 43.64 7.45 -14.40
N ILE A 212 42.34 7.07 -14.36
CA ILE A 212 41.64 6.71 -13.13
C ILE A 212 41.05 5.31 -13.28
N PRO A 213 41.80 4.25 -12.96
CA PRO A 213 41.35 2.86 -13.09
C PRO A 213 40.06 2.55 -12.32
N MET A 214 39.80 3.29 -11.24
CA MET A 214 38.57 3.15 -10.45
C MET A 214 37.29 3.47 -11.28
N ILE A 215 37.39 4.29 -12.33
CA ILE A 215 36.25 4.55 -13.22
C ILE A 215 35.75 3.26 -13.88
N ALA A 216 36.66 2.34 -14.24
CA ALA A 216 36.28 1.05 -14.80
C ALA A 216 35.40 0.23 -13.84
N VAL A 217 35.67 0.31 -12.54
CA VAL A 217 34.85 -0.33 -11.52
C VAL A 217 33.45 0.30 -11.46
N PHE A 218 33.35 1.62 -11.47
CA PHE A 218 32.06 2.31 -11.48
C PHE A 218 31.28 2.05 -12.79
N VAL A 219 31.96 1.93 -13.93
CA VAL A 219 31.33 1.52 -15.20
C VAL A 219 30.76 0.11 -15.06
N GLY A 220 31.52 -0.84 -14.52
CA GLY A 220 31.06 -2.20 -14.27
C GLY A 220 29.83 -2.25 -13.33
N ILE A 221 29.87 -1.49 -12.23
CA ILE A 221 28.71 -1.35 -11.33
C ILE A 221 27.52 -0.73 -12.09
N GLY A 222 27.74 0.33 -12.87
CA GLY A 222 26.69 1.01 -13.65
C GLY A 222 26.01 0.13 -14.68
N HIS A 223 26.73 -0.80 -15.32
CA HIS A 223 26.12 -1.81 -16.22
C HIS A 223 25.40 -2.93 -15.47
N SER A 224 25.74 -3.17 -14.20
CA SER A 224 25.12 -4.21 -13.36
C SER A 224 24.00 -3.70 -12.46
N VAL A 225 23.73 -2.39 -12.44
CA VAL A 225 22.76 -1.75 -11.53
C VAL A 225 21.33 -2.30 -11.68
N LEU A 226 20.99 -2.82 -12.86
CA LEU A 226 19.69 -3.42 -13.13
C LEU A 226 19.40 -4.65 -12.26
N ALA A 227 20.42 -5.30 -11.71
CA ALA A 227 20.25 -6.44 -10.81
C ALA A 227 19.45 -6.07 -9.54
N MET A 228 19.50 -4.81 -9.10
CA MET A 228 18.74 -4.32 -7.91
C MET A 228 17.47 -3.53 -8.27
N SER A 229 17.02 -3.57 -9.51
CA SER A 229 15.76 -2.97 -9.95
C SER A 229 14.59 -3.59 -9.21
N GLY A 230 13.58 -2.78 -8.82
CA GLY A 230 12.42 -3.24 -8.04
C GLY A 230 12.52 -3.01 -6.52
N GLU A 231 13.64 -2.49 -5.99
CA GLU A 231 13.75 -2.17 -4.56
C GLU A 231 12.77 -1.09 -4.10
N GLU A 232 12.36 -0.18 -4.99
CA GLU A 232 11.36 0.85 -4.73
C GLU A 232 9.96 0.26 -4.46
N SER A 233 9.66 -0.91 -5.00
CA SER A 233 8.38 -1.62 -4.80
C SER A 233 8.16 -1.96 -3.33
N LEU A 234 9.23 -2.08 -2.52
CA LEU A 234 9.14 -2.27 -1.07
C LEU A 234 8.40 -1.10 -0.37
N ALA A 235 8.68 0.14 -0.80
CA ALA A 235 8.02 1.32 -0.24
C ALA A 235 6.55 1.42 -0.64
N GLN A 236 6.19 0.91 -1.82
CA GLN A 236 4.79 0.90 -2.29
C GLN A 236 3.94 -0.11 -1.53
N VAL A 237 4.47 -1.31 -1.29
CA VAL A 237 3.79 -2.36 -0.54
C VAL A 237 3.62 -2.01 0.94
N TYR A 238 4.44 -1.10 1.49
CA TYR A 238 4.38 -0.74 2.91
C TYR A 238 2.99 -0.29 3.38
N ARG A 239 2.23 0.40 2.53
CA ARG A 239 0.85 0.80 2.82
C ARG A 239 -0.05 -0.39 3.16
N GLU A 240 0.17 -1.51 2.50
CA GLU A 240 -0.68 -2.71 2.58
C GLU A 240 -0.21 -3.72 3.64
N ILE A 241 0.95 -3.52 4.24
CA ILE A 241 1.48 -4.43 5.28
C ILE A 241 0.66 -4.34 6.56
N GLU A 242 0.30 -5.51 7.12
CA GLU A 242 -0.37 -5.60 8.41
C GLU A 242 0.50 -5.11 9.58
N ALA A 243 -0.15 -4.71 10.68
CA ALA A 243 0.56 -4.30 11.89
C ALA A 243 1.24 -5.50 12.60
N PRO A 244 2.43 -5.31 13.20
CA PRO A 244 3.24 -4.10 13.27
C PRO A 244 3.99 -3.85 11.94
N LYS A 245 3.70 -2.71 11.30
CA LYS A 245 4.10 -2.44 9.90
C LYS A 245 5.61 -2.46 9.67
N LEU A 246 6.37 -1.68 10.43
CA LEU A 246 7.81 -1.54 10.21
C LEU A 246 8.61 -2.82 10.52
N PRO A 247 8.34 -3.56 11.61
CA PRO A 247 8.93 -4.87 11.83
C PRO A 247 8.62 -5.86 10.72
N ASN A 248 7.38 -5.89 10.21
CA ASN A 248 6.98 -6.76 9.12
C ASN A 248 7.63 -6.34 7.78
N LEU A 249 7.79 -5.03 7.52
CA LEU A 249 8.54 -4.53 6.37
C LEU A 249 10.00 -4.99 6.41
N LYS A 250 10.67 -4.91 7.57
CA LYS A 250 12.06 -5.37 7.74
C LYS A 250 12.19 -6.86 7.49
N LYS A 251 11.26 -7.68 7.97
CA LYS A 251 11.24 -9.12 7.70
C LYS A 251 11.05 -9.41 6.21
N ALA A 252 10.07 -8.77 5.57
CA ALA A 252 9.88 -8.88 4.12
C ALA A 252 11.14 -8.47 3.36
N GLY A 253 11.74 -7.34 3.72
CA GLY A 253 12.97 -6.85 3.12
C GLY A 253 14.15 -7.81 3.25
N LEU A 254 14.33 -8.47 4.38
CA LEU A 254 15.39 -9.47 4.56
C LEU A 254 15.17 -10.69 3.67
N ILE A 255 13.94 -11.19 3.56
CA ILE A 255 13.59 -12.33 2.68
C ILE A 255 13.89 -11.96 1.23
N ILE A 256 13.47 -10.77 0.79
CA ILE A 256 13.69 -10.26 -0.55
C ILE A 256 15.19 -10.19 -0.84
N PHE A 257 15.98 -9.64 0.08
CA PHE A 257 17.42 -9.53 -0.07
C PHE A 257 18.11 -10.88 -0.26
N ILE A 258 17.88 -11.83 0.67
CA ILE A 258 18.53 -13.15 0.61
C ILE A 258 18.14 -13.87 -0.68
N TYR A 259 16.85 -13.82 -1.02
CA TYR A 259 16.35 -14.49 -2.21
C TYR A 259 16.97 -13.94 -3.49
N SER A 260 16.93 -12.61 -3.66
CA SER A 260 17.46 -11.95 -4.85
C SER A 260 18.99 -12.06 -4.95
N LEU A 261 19.69 -11.92 -3.83
CA LEU A 261 21.15 -12.10 -3.77
C LEU A 261 21.54 -13.50 -4.27
N LEU A 262 20.90 -14.55 -3.75
CA LEU A 262 21.21 -15.92 -4.14
C LEU A 262 20.82 -16.19 -5.59
N PHE A 263 19.60 -15.83 -5.97
CA PHE A 263 19.10 -16.12 -7.31
C PHE A 263 19.90 -15.38 -8.39
N THR A 264 19.96 -14.06 -8.32
CA THR A 264 20.56 -13.24 -9.37
C THR A 264 22.09 -13.45 -9.46
N SER A 265 22.78 -13.48 -8.30
CA SER A 265 24.23 -13.64 -8.30
C SER A 265 24.64 -15.06 -8.72
N LEU A 266 24.05 -16.11 -8.14
CA LEU A 266 24.46 -17.49 -8.46
C LEU A 266 24.17 -17.85 -9.91
N VAL A 267 23.03 -17.42 -10.47
CA VAL A 267 22.72 -17.63 -11.89
C VAL A 267 23.80 -17.03 -12.76
N SER A 268 24.24 -15.80 -12.50
CA SER A 268 25.28 -15.13 -13.26
C SER A 268 26.64 -15.87 -13.15
N PHE A 269 27.03 -16.32 -11.95
CA PHE A 269 28.23 -17.12 -11.76
C PHE A 269 28.16 -18.45 -12.51
N PHE A 270 27.08 -19.20 -12.33
CA PHE A 270 26.89 -20.50 -13.00
C PHE A 270 26.87 -20.36 -14.53
N ALA A 271 26.27 -19.30 -15.06
CA ALA A 271 26.24 -19.07 -16.50
C ALA A 271 27.65 -18.91 -17.07
N VAL A 272 28.51 -18.10 -16.42
CA VAL A 272 29.89 -17.93 -16.87
C VAL A 272 30.71 -19.20 -16.69
N MET A 273 30.44 -20.00 -15.67
CA MET A 273 31.19 -21.25 -15.39
C MET A 273 30.76 -22.44 -16.25
N ILE A 274 29.50 -22.52 -16.68
CA ILE A 274 28.93 -23.73 -17.31
C ILE A 274 28.73 -23.55 -18.82
N ILE A 275 28.29 -22.38 -19.28
CA ILE A 275 28.01 -22.16 -20.73
C ILE A 275 29.31 -21.99 -21.48
N PRO A 276 29.59 -22.83 -22.50
CA PRO A 276 30.82 -22.72 -23.29
C PRO A 276 30.90 -21.39 -24.07
N ASP A 277 32.09 -20.83 -24.21
CA ASP A 277 32.33 -19.53 -24.86
C ASP A 277 31.82 -19.46 -26.30
N GLY A 278 31.94 -20.55 -27.06
CA GLY A 278 31.50 -20.60 -28.47
C GLY A 278 29.97 -20.49 -28.65
N THR A 279 29.20 -20.80 -27.61
CA THR A 279 27.72 -20.74 -27.66
C THR A 279 27.12 -19.65 -26.78
N ARG A 280 27.92 -19.03 -25.91
CA ARG A 280 27.49 -18.05 -24.91
C ARG A 280 26.77 -16.85 -25.51
N SER A 281 27.29 -16.30 -26.60
CA SER A 281 26.67 -15.14 -27.27
C SER A 281 25.23 -15.39 -27.71
N LYS A 282 24.86 -16.65 -27.95
CA LYS A 282 23.51 -17.08 -28.32
C LYS A 282 22.51 -17.03 -27.16
N TYR A 283 23.02 -17.08 -25.93
CA TYR A 283 22.19 -17.16 -24.74
C TYR A 283 22.21 -15.91 -23.84
N LEU A 284 22.81 -14.79 -24.30
CA LEU A 284 22.91 -13.56 -23.50
C LEU A 284 21.52 -12.99 -23.14
N GLU A 285 20.54 -13.07 -24.02
CA GLU A 285 19.17 -12.64 -23.77
C GLU A 285 18.27 -13.76 -23.19
N ASN A 286 18.79 -15.01 -23.07
CA ASN A 286 18.12 -16.18 -22.51
C ASN A 286 19.08 -16.98 -21.61
N LEU A 287 19.68 -16.31 -20.61
CA LEU A 287 20.81 -16.83 -19.86
C LEU A 287 20.47 -18.11 -19.05
N ILE A 288 19.33 -18.12 -18.35
CA ILE A 288 18.90 -19.28 -17.53
C ILE A 288 18.48 -20.44 -18.44
N GLY A 289 17.88 -20.15 -19.59
CA GLY A 289 17.60 -21.18 -20.62
C GLY A 289 18.88 -21.83 -21.16
N GLY A 290 19.85 -21.00 -21.55
CA GLY A 290 21.17 -21.48 -21.96
C GLY A 290 21.87 -22.28 -20.87
N LEU A 291 21.77 -21.84 -19.60
CA LEU A 291 22.31 -22.57 -18.46
C LEU A 291 21.65 -23.95 -18.33
N SER A 292 20.32 -24.04 -18.40
CA SER A 292 19.59 -25.31 -18.29
C SER A 292 19.93 -26.30 -19.40
N MET A 293 20.17 -25.81 -20.63
CA MET A 293 20.55 -26.63 -21.76
C MET A 293 22.01 -27.11 -21.72
N ASN A 294 22.87 -26.48 -20.92
CA ASN A 294 24.28 -26.86 -20.78
C ASN A 294 24.57 -27.68 -19.50
N LEU A 295 23.56 -28.09 -18.73
CA LEU A 295 23.70 -28.97 -17.57
C LEU A 295 24.15 -30.38 -17.99
N VAL A 296 24.74 -31.15 -17.07
CA VAL A 296 25.08 -32.55 -17.26
C VAL A 296 23.82 -33.43 -17.21
N GLY A 297 23.61 -34.27 -18.22
CA GLY A 297 22.48 -35.21 -18.27
C GLY A 297 21.90 -35.43 -19.67
N PRO A 298 20.90 -36.32 -19.80
CA PRO A 298 20.22 -36.55 -21.07
C PRO A 298 19.57 -35.33 -21.65
N PHE A 299 19.58 -35.17 -22.98
CA PHE A 299 19.02 -34.01 -23.66
C PHE A 299 17.54 -33.77 -23.31
N ALA A 300 16.73 -34.85 -23.32
CA ALA A 300 15.31 -34.73 -23.01
C ALA A 300 15.05 -34.19 -21.58
N LEU A 301 15.87 -34.57 -20.59
CA LEU A 301 15.74 -34.06 -19.22
C LEU A 301 16.12 -32.57 -19.12
N ARG A 302 17.19 -32.17 -19.85
CA ARG A 302 17.60 -30.75 -19.94
C ARG A 302 16.54 -29.92 -20.61
N LEU A 303 15.94 -30.40 -21.70
CA LEU A 303 14.87 -29.73 -22.42
C LEU A 303 13.60 -29.61 -21.56
N ALA A 304 13.22 -30.66 -20.82
CA ALA A 304 12.10 -30.60 -19.86
C ALA A 304 12.34 -29.58 -18.73
N PHE A 305 13.57 -29.54 -18.23
CA PHE A 305 13.94 -28.53 -17.22
C PHE A 305 13.98 -27.13 -17.80
N HIS A 306 14.47 -26.94 -19.03
CA HIS A 306 14.39 -25.67 -19.74
C HIS A 306 12.93 -25.21 -19.91
N ALA A 307 12.02 -26.09 -20.31
CA ALA A 307 10.60 -25.78 -20.36
C ALA A 307 10.03 -25.34 -19.00
N PHE A 308 10.42 -26.03 -17.92
CA PHE A 308 10.04 -25.63 -16.56
C PHE A 308 10.56 -24.24 -16.19
N VAL A 309 11.83 -23.94 -16.47
CA VAL A 309 12.46 -22.63 -16.26
C VAL A 309 11.74 -21.53 -17.05
N VAL A 310 11.37 -21.78 -18.30
CA VAL A 310 10.67 -20.80 -19.15
C VAL A 310 9.26 -20.55 -18.64
N VAL A 311 8.52 -21.58 -18.23
CA VAL A 311 7.17 -21.40 -17.66
C VAL A 311 7.23 -20.58 -16.39
N VAL A 312 8.11 -20.93 -15.45
CA VAL A 312 8.29 -20.18 -14.20
C VAL A 312 8.77 -18.76 -14.46
N GLY A 313 9.75 -18.59 -15.37
CA GLY A 313 10.25 -17.28 -15.78
C GLY A 313 9.16 -16.40 -16.39
N THR A 314 8.35 -16.96 -17.27
CA THR A 314 7.21 -16.25 -17.84
C THR A 314 6.22 -15.80 -16.77
N MET A 315 5.95 -16.60 -15.75
CA MET A 315 5.06 -16.22 -14.64
C MET A 315 5.61 -15.05 -13.83
N ILE A 316 6.92 -15.06 -13.51
CA ILE A 316 7.56 -13.96 -12.77
C ILE A 316 7.61 -12.69 -13.61
N LEU A 317 8.11 -12.80 -14.84
CA LEU A 317 8.27 -11.67 -15.75
C LEU A 317 6.91 -11.04 -16.10
N ALA A 318 5.86 -11.85 -16.27
CA ALA A 318 4.49 -11.36 -16.43
C ALA A 318 3.99 -10.68 -15.14
N GLY A 319 4.35 -11.20 -13.96
CA GLY A 319 4.09 -10.55 -12.68
C GLY A 319 4.74 -9.16 -12.61
N ALA A 320 5.97 -9.00 -13.08
CA ALA A 320 6.66 -7.72 -13.13
C ALA A 320 5.97 -6.71 -14.07
N VAL A 321 5.41 -7.16 -15.21
CA VAL A 321 4.59 -6.30 -16.09
C VAL A 321 3.39 -5.76 -15.31
N ASN A 322 2.69 -6.61 -14.57
CA ASN A 322 1.57 -6.19 -13.74
C ASN A 322 1.99 -5.21 -12.63
N THR A 323 3.08 -5.52 -11.93
CA THR A 323 3.61 -4.65 -10.86
C THR A 323 3.98 -3.27 -11.40
N ALA A 324 4.54 -3.18 -12.61
CA ALA A 324 4.84 -1.90 -13.27
C ALA A 324 3.57 -1.07 -13.55
N ILE A 325 2.47 -1.70 -13.99
CA ILE A 325 1.19 -1.02 -14.23
C ILE A 325 0.59 -0.53 -12.89
N VAL A 326 0.55 -1.40 -11.88
CA VAL A 326 0.00 -1.10 -10.56
C VAL A 326 0.82 -0.02 -9.86
N GLY A 327 2.16 -0.13 -9.89
CA GLY A 327 3.10 0.83 -9.31
C GLY A 327 2.98 2.22 -9.94
N SER A 328 2.98 2.30 -11.26
CA SER A 328 2.74 3.55 -12.01
C SER A 328 1.41 4.18 -11.63
N ASN A 329 0.34 3.38 -11.59
CA ASN A 329 -0.99 3.84 -11.22
C ASN A 329 -1.01 4.40 -9.80
N GLY A 330 -0.35 3.73 -8.85
CA GLY A 330 -0.23 4.19 -7.46
C GLY A 330 0.50 5.54 -7.34
N VAL A 331 1.63 5.69 -8.02
CA VAL A 331 2.43 6.92 -8.03
C VAL A 331 1.67 8.07 -8.69
N LEU A 332 1.07 7.86 -9.87
CA LEU A 332 0.34 8.92 -10.58
C LEU A 332 -0.96 9.33 -9.90
N ASN A 333 -1.65 8.40 -9.24
CA ASN A 333 -2.77 8.75 -8.37
C ASN A 333 -2.31 9.69 -7.25
N ARG A 334 -1.16 9.41 -6.63
CA ARG A 334 -0.59 10.29 -5.59
C ARG A 334 -0.23 11.67 -6.12
N VAL A 335 0.40 11.74 -7.28
CA VAL A 335 0.73 13.00 -7.96
C VAL A 335 -0.54 13.81 -8.28
N SER A 336 -1.64 13.13 -8.62
CA SER A 336 -2.94 13.76 -8.86
C SER A 336 -3.63 14.19 -7.56
N GLU A 337 -3.52 13.42 -6.47
CA GLU A 337 -4.00 13.81 -5.12
C GLU A 337 -3.39 15.15 -4.70
N ASP A 338 -2.10 15.32 -4.96
CA ASP A 338 -1.36 16.55 -4.68
C ASP A 338 -1.67 17.71 -5.65
N GLY A 339 -2.55 17.51 -6.63
CA GLY A 339 -2.96 18.52 -7.60
C GLY A 339 -1.97 18.79 -8.73
N VAL A 340 -0.88 18.04 -8.81
CA VAL A 340 0.14 18.15 -9.86
C VAL A 340 -0.35 17.56 -11.19
N LEU A 341 -1.09 16.44 -11.12
CA LEU A 341 -1.79 15.88 -12.27
C LEU A 341 -3.30 16.17 -12.15
N ALA A 342 -3.95 16.55 -13.24
CA ALA A 342 -5.35 16.94 -13.25
C ALA A 342 -6.26 15.83 -12.70
N ASP A 343 -7.29 16.21 -11.94
CA ASP A 343 -8.28 15.31 -11.36
C ASP A 343 -8.98 14.42 -12.39
N TRP A 344 -9.04 14.89 -13.64
CA TRP A 344 -9.57 14.13 -14.76
C TRP A 344 -8.90 12.75 -14.90
N PHE A 345 -7.61 12.63 -14.65
CA PHE A 345 -6.89 11.37 -14.79
C PHE A 345 -7.28 10.35 -13.72
N ARG A 346 -7.55 10.77 -12.50
CA ARG A 346 -7.90 9.88 -11.39
C ARG A 346 -9.40 9.63 -11.20
N GLN A 347 -10.27 10.25 -12.03
CA GLN A 347 -11.71 9.99 -11.97
C GLN A 347 -12.00 8.49 -12.10
N PRO A 348 -12.76 7.89 -11.14
CA PRO A 348 -13.03 6.48 -11.15
C PRO A 348 -13.83 6.05 -12.39
N HIS A 349 -13.55 4.87 -12.91
CA HIS A 349 -14.37 4.27 -13.96
C HIS A 349 -15.78 4.01 -13.44
N ARG A 350 -16.81 4.42 -14.18
CA ARG A 350 -18.22 4.35 -13.73
C ARG A 350 -18.66 2.96 -13.26
N LYS A 351 -18.18 1.88 -13.91
CA LYS A 351 -18.55 0.49 -13.59
C LYS A 351 -17.58 -0.18 -12.61
N PHE A 352 -16.28 0.08 -12.73
CA PHE A 352 -15.24 -0.68 -12.03
C PHE A 352 -14.56 0.10 -10.90
N GLY A 353 -14.72 1.42 -10.83
CA GLY A 353 -14.13 2.26 -9.79
C GLY A 353 -12.62 2.45 -9.88
N THR A 354 -12.00 2.02 -10.97
CA THR A 354 -10.54 2.10 -11.20
C THR A 354 -10.14 3.41 -11.88
N SER A 355 -8.90 3.85 -11.68
CA SER A 355 -8.30 5.00 -12.37
C SER A 355 -7.88 4.64 -13.82
N HIS A 356 -8.85 4.22 -14.61
CA HIS A 356 -8.66 3.66 -15.96
C HIS A 356 -7.86 4.56 -16.90
N ARG A 357 -7.95 5.89 -16.75
CA ARG A 357 -7.24 6.83 -17.64
C ARG A 357 -5.74 6.83 -17.38
N ILE A 358 -5.33 6.70 -16.12
CA ILE A 358 -3.92 6.55 -15.75
C ILE A 358 -3.41 5.20 -16.29
N ILE A 359 -4.17 4.13 -16.07
CA ILE A 359 -3.82 2.78 -16.57
C ILE A 359 -3.65 2.80 -18.09
N ASN A 360 -4.61 3.40 -18.82
CA ASN A 360 -4.54 3.52 -20.27
C ASN A 360 -3.29 4.27 -20.73
N MET A 361 -2.94 5.38 -20.07
CA MET A 361 -1.77 6.18 -20.41
C MET A 361 -0.48 5.39 -20.19
N VAL A 362 -0.34 4.72 -19.07
CA VAL A 362 0.85 3.90 -18.76
C VAL A 362 1.01 2.77 -19.75
N VAL A 363 -0.06 2.02 -20.01
CA VAL A 363 -0.03 0.89 -20.96
C VAL A 363 0.26 1.36 -22.38
N ALA A 364 -0.27 2.50 -22.80
CA ALA A 364 0.06 3.08 -24.10
C ALA A 364 1.57 3.37 -24.23
N PHE A 365 2.18 3.97 -23.19
CA PHE A 365 3.64 4.19 -23.18
C PHE A 365 4.42 2.88 -23.19
N GLN A 366 4.00 1.87 -22.45
CA GLN A 366 4.64 0.55 -22.43
C GLN A 366 4.58 -0.10 -23.82
N ILE A 367 3.43 -0.11 -24.49
CA ILE A 367 3.27 -0.67 -25.84
C ILE A 367 4.12 0.10 -26.85
N LEU A 368 4.14 1.44 -26.80
CA LEU A 368 5.00 2.26 -27.66
C LEU A 368 6.47 1.92 -27.46
N THR A 369 6.89 1.69 -26.23
CA THR A 369 8.27 1.31 -25.89
C THR A 369 8.62 -0.08 -26.41
N ILE A 370 7.71 -1.07 -26.32
CA ILE A 370 7.89 -2.41 -26.90
C ILE A 370 8.07 -2.30 -28.43
N LEU A 371 7.22 -1.53 -29.11
CA LEU A 371 7.31 -1.32 -30.55
C LEU A 371 8.59 -0.61 -30.94
N ALA A 372 9.01 0.42 -30.20
CA ALA A 372 10.26 1.15 -30.47
C ALA A 372 11.49 0.29 -30.26
N SER A 373 11.50 -0.62 -29.27
CA SER A 373 12.60 -1.55 -29.03
C SER A 373 12.70 -2.68 -30.05
N ARG A 374 11.60 -2.95 -30.77
CA ARG A 374 11.49 -4.09 -31.69
C ARG A 374 11.82 -5.44 -31.02
N GLY A 375 11.57 -5.56 -29.74
CA GLY A 375 11.84 -6.77 -28.94
C GLY A 375 13.32 -6.97 -28.55
N ASN A 376 14.14 -5.93 -28.59
CA ASN A 376 15.55 -5.99 -28.16
C ASN A 376 15.65 -5.69 -26.64
N VAL A 377 16.04 -6.71 -25.86
CA VAL A 377 16.20 -6.60 -24.40
C VAL A 377 17.33 -5.67 -24.02
N THR A 378 18.48 -5.77 -24.70
CA THR A 378 19.66 -4.93 -24.45
C THR A 378 19.35 -3.44 -24.61
N PHE A 379 18.57 -3.08 -25.64
CA PHE A 379 18.13 -1.69 -25.80
C PHE A 379 17.25 -1.21 -24.64
N LEU A 380 16.27 -2.02 -24.22
CA LEU A 380 15.38 -1.71 -23.10
C LEU A 380 16.15 -1.61 -21.78
N ALA A 381 17.06 -2.53 -21.52
CA ALA A 381 17.89 -2.57 -20.32
C ALA A 381 18.78 -1.32 -20.18
N ASN A 382 19.37 -0.87 -21.28
CA ASN A 382 20.15 0.37 -21.29
C ASN A 382 19.30 1.58 -20.90
N LEU A 383 18.11 1.72 -21.48
CA LEU A 383 17.17 2.80 -21.13
C LEU A 383 16.73 2.72 -19.67
N TYR A 384 16.41 1.51 -19.22
CA TYR A 384 15.89 1.24 -17.88
C TYR A 384 16.87 1.62 -16.78
N ALA A 385 18.16 1.37 -16.97
CA ALA A 385 19.20 1.72 -16.00
C ALA A 385 19.25 3.22 -15.65
N PHE A 386 18.81 4.11 -16.54
CA PHE A 386 18.72 5.54 -16.27
C PHE A 386 17.63 5.84 -15.23
N GLY A 387 16.43 5.30 -15.41
CA GLY A 387 15.31 5.53 -14.49
C GLY A 387 15.60 5.02 -13.09
N VAL A 388 16.05 3.77 -12.97
CA VAL A 388 16.38 3.10 -11.72
C VAL A 388 17.39 3.89 -10.89
N ILE A 389 18.54 4.24 -11.47
CA ILE A 389 19.63 4.87 -10.70
C ILE A 389 19.29 6.29 -10.24
N TRP A 390 18.59 7.07 -11.09
CA TRP A 390 18.17 8.41 -10.71
C TRP A 390 17.07 8.40 -9.66
N SER A 391 16.16 7.43 -9.72
CA SER A 391 15.14 7.23 -8.67
C SER A 391 15.78 6.96 -7.31
N PHE A 392 16.73 6.02 -7.24
CA PHE A 392 17.44 5.69 -6.00
C PHE A 392 18.29 6.86 -5.49
N THR A 393 18.96 7.57 -6.38
CA THR A 393 19.77 8.74 -6.02
C THR A 393 18.91 9.85 -5.41
N MET A 394 17.78 10.18 -6.05
CA MET A 394 16.86 11.20 -5.54
C MET A 394 16.26 10.81 -4.19
N GLN A 395 15.93 9.53 -4.01
CA GLN A 395 15.46 9.01 -2.72
C GLN A 395 16.53 9.18 -1.63
N GLY A 396 17.78 8.81 -1.91
CA GLY A 396 18.90 8.97 -0.97
C GLY A 396 19.13 10.43 -0.57
N ILE A 397 19.18 11.34 -1.56
CA ILE A 397 19.34 12.78 -1.31
C ILE A 397 18.18 13.31 -0.47
N ALA A 398 16.95 12.94 -0.81
CA ALA A 398 15.79 13.42 -0.09
C ALA A 398 15.76 12.96 1.38
N VAL A 399 16.04 11.69 1.65
CA VAL A 399 16.13 11.17 3.03
C VAL A 399 17.27 11.86 3.79
N LEU A 400 18.42 12.12 3.14
CA LEU A 400 19.54 12.85 3.74
C LEU A 400 19.13 14.29 4.13
N VAL A 401 18.43 15.01 3.26
CA VAL A 401 17.94 16.37 3.54
C VAL A 401 16.93 16.37 4.68
N ILE A 402 15.98 15.44 4.70
CA ILE A 402 14.98 15.34 5.77
C ILE A 402 15.65 15.09 7.15
N ARG A 403 16.79 14.41 7.19
CA ARG A 403 17.56 14.25 8.43
C ARG A 403 17.92 15.58 9.10
N TYR A 404 18.21 16.61 8.30
CA TYR A 404 18.60 17.92 8.78
C TYR A 404 17.42 18.90 8.91
N THR A 405 16.40 18.80 8.05
CA THR A 405 15.26 19.73 8.05
C THR A 405 14.19 19.35 9.06
N HIS A 406 14.01 18.06 9.35
CA HIS A 406 13.02 17.54 10.29
C HIS A 406 13.69 16.61 11.31
N PRO A 407 14.52 17.15 12.22
CA PRO A 407 15.15 16.38 13.27
C PRO A 407 14.06 15.94 14.28
N GLY A 408 13.72 14.67 14.28
CA GLY A 408 12.74 14.08 15.21
C GLY A 408 13.09 12.62 15.48
N ASP A 409 12.50 12.05 16.55
CA ASP A 409 12.67 10.63 16.84
C ASP A 409 12.08 9.80 15.72
N ARG A 410 12.90 8.89 15.18
CA ARG A 410 12.56 7.98 14.09
C ARG A 410 12.59 6.55 14.59
N GLU A 411 11.60 5.77 14.14
CA GLU A 411 11.52 4.35 14.49
C GLU A 411 12.68 3.53 13.86
N TYR A 412 13.23 4.03 12.74
CA TYR A 412 14.39 3.43 12.07
C TYR A 412 15.26 4.47 11.39
N CYS A 413 16.58 4.29 11.53
CA CYS A 413 17.60 5.06 10.84
C CYS A 413 18.58 4.13 10.13
N VAL A 414 19.07 4.53 8.95
CA VAL A 414 20.18 3.85 8.28
C VAL A 414 21.37 3.77 9.23
N PRO A 415 22.03 2.60 9.40
CA PRO A 415 23.17 2.44 10.30
C PRO A 415 24.35 3.39 10.03
N LEU A 416 25.33 3.41 10.93
CA LEU A 416 26.51 4.28 10.92
C LEU A 416 26.14 5.76 11.10
N ASN A 417 25.36 6.03 12.16
CA ASN A 417 25.07 7.39 12.61
C ASN A 417 25.96 7.75 13.80
N PHE A 418 26.64 8.87 13.71
CA PHE A 418 27.48 9.39 14.80
C PHE A 418 26.86 10.69 15.31
N ARG A 419 26.91 10.88 16.63
CA ARG A 419 26.50 12.15 17.25
C ARG A 419 27.77 12.91 17.66
N LEU A 420 27.99 14.05 17.00
CA LEU A 420 29.12 14.94 17.32
C LEU A 420 28.57 16.34 17.64
N PHE A 421 28.96 16.89 18.78
CA PHE A 421 28.51 18.22 19.26
C PHE A 421 26.98 18.40 19.26
N GLY A 422 26.23 17.35 19.62
CA GLY A 422 24.74 17.38 19.63
C GLY A 422 24.09 17.30 18.27
N LYS A 423 24.86 17.25 17.17
CA LYS A 423 24.32 17.05 15.81
C LYS A 423 24.54 15.60 15.38
N GLU A 424 23.52 15.04 14.71
CA GLU A 424 23.60 13.71 14.12
C GLU A 424 24.28 13.81 12.74
N ILE A 425 25.31 13.00 12.53
CA ILE A 425 26.03 12.89 11.25
C ILE A 425 25.74 11.51 10.67
N PRO A 426 24.86 11.42 9.65
CA PRO A 426 24.44 10.15 9.05
C PRO A 426 25.46 9.67 7.99
N ILE A 427 26.64 9.21 8.43
CA ILE A 427 27.74 8.82 7.54
C ILE A 427 27.29 7.67 6.62
N GLY A 428 26.59 6.66 7.14
CA GLY A 428 26.13 5.53 6.34
C GLY A 428 25.18 5.97 5.21
N LEU A 429 24.19 6.81 5.52
CA LEU A 429 23.27 7.34 4.54
C LEU A 429 23.97 8.24 3.51
N ALA A 430 24.90 9.09 3.97
CA ALA A 430 25.69 9.96 3.09
C ALA A 430 26.56 9.15 2.12
N LEU A 431 27.21 8.08 2.59
CA LEU A 431 28.04 7.20 1.78
C LEU A 431 27.21 6.46 0.72
N ILE A 432 26.05 5.89 1.11
CA ILE A 432 25.13 5.22 0.17
C ILE A 432 24.70 6.20 -0.91
N THR A 433 24.26 7.39 -0.53
CA THR A 433 23.80 8.43 -1.44
C THR A 433 24.92 8.90 -2.39
N LEU A 434 26.14 9.05 -1.88
CA LEU A 434 27.31 9.41 -2.68
C LEU A 434 27.62 8.33 -3.72
N VAL A 435 27.64 7.05 -3.34
CA VAL A 435 27.87 5.93 -4.26
C VAL A 435 26.81 5.90 -5.37
N LEU A 436 25.52 6.03 -4.99
CA LEU A 436 24.42 6.09 -5.97
C LEU A 436 24.59 7.28 -6.94
N PHE A 437 24.93 8.44 -6.42
CA PHE A 437 25.17 9.64 -7.22
C PHE A 437 26.34 9.47 -8.18
N LEU A 438 27.46 8.89 -7.74
CA LEU A 438 28.61 8.62 -8.60
C LEU A 438 28.26 7.63 -9.73
N ILE A 439 27.51 6.56 -9.41
CA ILE A 439 27.01 5.61 -10.42
C ILE A 439 26.08 6.32 -11.42
N ALA A 440 25.18 7.20 -10.94
CA ALA A 440 24.28 7.96 -11.80
C ALA A 440 25.07 8.86 -12.77
N ILE A 441 26.10 9.56 -12.29
CA ILE A 441 26.98 10.40 -13.11
C ILE A 441 27.74 9.54 -14.16
N VAL A 442 28.32 8.42 -13.74
CA VAL A 442 29.02 7.52 -14.68
C VAL A 442 28.05 7.01 -15.77
N ASN A 443 26.83 6.60 -15.38
CA ASN A 443 25.81 6.14 -16.34
C ASN A 443 25.37 7.24 -17.34
N LEU A 444 25.37 8.52 -16.94
CA LEU A 444 25.10 9.62 -17.89
C LEU A 444 26.06 9.61 -19.09
N PHE A 445 27.33 9.30 -18.87
CA PHE A 445 28.35 9.32 -19.90
C PHE A 445 28.53 7.98 -20.62
N THR A 446 28.29 6.87 -19.90
CA THR A 446 28.51 5.52 -20.46
C THR A 446 27.30 4.97 -21.22
N LYS A 447 26.09 5.51 -21.00
CA LYS A 447 24.85 5.08 -21.67
C LYS A 447 24.19 6.23 -22.46
N PRO A 448 24.79 6.69 -23.59
CA PRO A 448 24.33 7.88 -24.34
C PRO A 448 22.85 7.82 -24.75
N SER A 449 22.39 6.69 -25.27
CA SER A 449 21.00 6.51 -25.70
C SER A 449 20.02 6.62 -24.53
N ALA A 450 20.37 6.03 -23.38
CA ALA A 450 19.58 6.12 -22.16
C ALA A 450 19.53 7.55 -21.62
N THR A 451 20.65 8.23 -21.62
CA THR A 451 20.74 9.62 -21.16
C THR A 451 19.88 10.55 -22.01
N VAL A 452 19.99 10.46 -23.33
CA VAL A 452 19.19 11.30 -24.24
C VAL A 452 17.70 10.97 -24.11
N ALA A 453 17.31 9.70 -24.20
CA ALA A 453 15.91 9.30 -24.14
C ALA A 453 15.29 9.59 -22.74
N GLY A 454 16.00 9.25 -21.67
CA GLY A 454 15.52 9.48 -20.29
C GLY A 454 15.42 10.96 -19.95
N THR A 455 16.37 11.79 -20.42
CA THR A 455 16.31 13.24 -20.22
C THR A 455 15.14 13.85 -20.99
N ILE A 456 14.96 13.49 -22.27
CA ILE A 456 13.83 13.98 -23.08
C ILE A 456 12.50 13.58 -22.44
N PHE A 457 12.34 12.30 -22.09
CA PHE A 457 11.13 11.82 -21.43
C PHE A 457 10.86 12.56 -20.12
N SER A 458 11.88 12.71 -19.27
CA SER A 458 11.75 13.38 -17.97
C SER A 458 11.38 14.85 -18.15
N LEU A 459 11.95 15.55 -19.13
CA LEU A 459 11.60 16.95 -19.41
C LEU A 459 10.19 17.08 -19.98
N VAL A 460 9.75 16.20 -20.85
CA VAL A 460 8.37 16.17 -21.38
C VAL A 460 7.39 15.94 -20.26
N MET A 461 7.60 14.92 -19.42
CA MET A 461 6.73 14.62 -18.28
C MET A 461 6.72 15.75 -17.25
N PHE A 462 7.87 16.36 -16.97
CA PHE A 462 7.96 17.52 -16.10
C PHE A 462 7.14 18.70 -16.66
N GLY A 463 7.20 18.91 -17.99
CA GLY A 463 6.37 19.91 -18.67
C GLY A 463 4.87 19.62 -18.52
N VAL A 464 4.47 18.36 -18.76
CA VAL A 464 3.09 17.90 -18.60
C VAL A 464 2.60 18.12 -17.16
N PHE A 465 3.39 17.74 -16.17
CA PHE A 465 3.04 17.94 -14.75
C PHE A 465 2.95 19.43 -14.39
N SER A 466 3.88 20.26 -14.89
CA SER A 466 3.89 21.70 -14.60
C SER A 466 2.72 22.44 -15.24
N VAL A 467 2.34 22.07 -16.47
CA VAL A 467 1.13 22.63 -17.12
C VAL A 467 -0.13 22.15 -16.46
N SER A 468 -0.21 20.85 -16.16
CA SER A 468 -1.36 20.24 -15.49
C SER A 468 -1.58 20.86 -14.10
N GLU A 469 -0.53 21.07 -13.32
CA GLU A 469 -0.58 21.73 -12.02
C GLU A 469 -1.14 23.15 -12.13
N ARG A 470 -0.68 23.95 -13.10
CA ARG A 470 -1.20 25.32 -13.34
C ARG A 470 -2.70 25.31 -13.64
N ILE A 471 -3.15 24.35 -14.47
CA ILE A 471 -4.58 24.21 -14.80
C ILE A 471 -5.38 23.80 -13.55
N THR A 472 -4.88 22.85 -12.79
CA THR A 472 -5.54 22.37 -11.57
C THR A 472 -5.63 23.47 -10.51
N HIS A 473 -4.56 24.25 -10.31
CA HIS A 473 -4.57 25.39 -9.39
C HIS A 473 -5.58 26.47 -9.80
N ARG A 474 -5.69 26.74 -11.08
CA ARG A 474 -6.68 27.69 -11.59
C ARG A 474 -8.11 27.23 -11.33
N ASN A 475 -8.36 25.93 -11.38
CA ASN A 475 -9.70 25.35 -11.22
C ASN A 475 -10.08 25.11 -9.76
N ARG A 476 -9.11 24.80 -8.86
CA ARG A 476 -9.37 24.46 -7.44
C ARG A 476 -9.31 25.67 -6.48
N GLY A 477 -8.75 26.82 -6.89
CA GLY A 477 -8.42 27.92 -5.98
C GLY A 477 -7.22 27.63 -5.08
N ALA A 478 -6.92 28.53 -4.13
CA ALA A 478 -5.68 28.51 -3.34
C ALA A 478 -5.60 27.42 -2.23
N ALA A 479 -6.64 26.65 -2.00
CA ALA A 479 -6.66 25.63 -0.94
C ALA A 479 -6.14 24.26 -1.45
N HIS A 480 -4.85 24.02 -1.27
CA HIS A 480 -4.26 22.70 -1.45
C HIS A 480 -4.63 21.77 -0.30
N VAL A 481 -5.60 20.91 -0.51
CA VAL A 481 -5.95 19.85 0.43
C VAL A 481 -5.73 18.51 -0.25
N GLU A 482 -4.86 17.67 0.33
CA GLU A 482 -4.69 16.27 -0.10
C GLU A 482 -6.00 15.52 0.15
N MET A 483 -6.68 15.06 -0.91
CA MET A 483 -7.94 14.35 -0.81
C MET A 483 -7.91 13.04 -1.59
N ASP A 484 -8.24 11.94 -0.89
CA ASP A 484 -8.52 10.66 -1.57
C ASP A 484 -9.86 10.76 -2.33
N GLN A 485 -9.95 10.11 -3.48
CA GLN A 485 -11.23 9.92 -4.16
C GLN A 485 -11.86 8.60 -3.72
N PHE A 486 -13.12 8.69 -3.34
CA PHE A 486 -13.92 7.55 -2.92
C PHE A 486 -14.92 7.19 -4.01
N ASN A 487 -15.08 5.90 -4.27
CA ASN A 487 -16.17 5.41 -5.09
C ASN A 487 -17.41 5.29 -4.20
N VAL A 488 -18.34 6.23 -4.35
CA VAL A 488 -19.57 6.28 -3.56
C VAL A 488 -20.59 5.34 -4.20
N ALA A 489 -20.91 4.25 -3.49
CA ALA A 489 -22.02 3.40 -3.86
C ALA A 489 -23.30 3.95 -3.19
N ALA A 490 -24.15 4.62 -3.95
CA ALA A 490 -25.46 5.02 -3.46
C ALA A 490 -26.32 3.76 -3.25
N ARG A 491 -26.92 3.64 -2.06
CA ARG A 491 -27.85 2.56 -1.74
C ARG A 491 -29.06 3.15 -1.04
N GLU A 492 -30.23 2.65 -1.35
CA GLU A 492 -31.49 3.09 -0.74
C GLU A 492 -31.53 2.72 0.76
N GLU A 493 -30.91 1.59 1.14
CA GLU A 493 -30.88 1.15 2.52
C GLU A 493 -29.45 0.86 3.03
N LEU A 494 -29.20 1.28 4.26
CA LEU A 494 -28.01 0.92 5.01
C LEU A 494 -28.19 -0.50 5.57
N SER A 495 -27.26 -1.42 5.25
CA SER A 495 -27.31 -2.81 5.73
C SER A 495 -25.89 -3.34 6.00
N PRO A 496 -25.69 -4.34 6.89
CA PRO A 496 -24.39 -4.93 7.15
C PRO A 496 -23.75 -5.50 5.88
N GLN A 497 -24.51 -6.21 5.03
CA GLN A 497 -24.03 -6.74 3.76
C GLN A 497 -23.67 -5.61 2.79
N GLY A 498 -24.44 -4.52 2.79
CA GLY A 498 -24.20 -3.35 1.97
C GLY A 498 -22.90 -2.66 2.25
N VAL A 499 -22.54 -2.52 3.51
CA VAL A 499 -21.27 -1.93 3.97
C VAL A 499 -20.15 -2.97 4.02
N GLY A 500 -20.49 -4.26 4.03
CA GLY A 500 -19.57 -5.39 4.14
C GLY A 500 -18.97 -5.50 5.54
N VAL A 501 -19.81 -5.47 6.56
CA VAL A 501 -19.45 -5.59 7.97
C VAL A 501 -20.20 -6.74 8.64
N ARG A 502 -19.60 -7.28 9.69
CA ARG A 502 -20.21 -8.31 10.50
C ARG A 502 -21.14 -7.68 11.55
N PRO A 503 -22.21 -8.36 11.97
CA PRO A 503 -23.00 -7.97 13.14
C PRO A 503 -22.13 -7.79 14.39
N GLY A 504 -22.52 -6.89 15.30
CA GLY A 504 -21.74 -6.60 16.50
C GLY A 504 -20.52 -5.70 16.26
N ASN A 505 -20.49 -4.98 15.14
CA ASN A 505 -19.44 -4.01 14.80
C ASN A 505 -19.42 -2.80 15.73
N ILE A 506 -18.36 -2.00 15.63
CA ILE A 506 -18.19 -0.75 16.38
C ILE A 506 -18.49 0.41 15.44
N LEU A 507 -19.50 1.20 15.78
CA LEU A 507 -19.86 2.41 15.06
C LEU A 507 -19.12 3.62 15.65
N VAL A 508 -18.43 4.37 14.82
CA VAL A 508 -17.65 5.56 15.22
C VAL A 508 -18.15 6.76 14.40
N PRO A 509 -19.12 7.52 14.93
CA PRO A 509 -19.57 8.77 14.33
C PRO A 509 -18.47 9.83 14.34
N VAL A 510 -18.25 10.47 13.21
CA VAL A 510 -17.27 11.54 13.02
C VAL A 510 -17.91 12.75 12.33
N SER A 511 -17.64 13.93 12.85
CA SER A 511 -18.15 15.19 12.27
C SER A 511 -17.06 16.21 11.95
N ASN A 512 -15.90 16.09 12.63
CA ASN A 512 -14.80 17.03 12.50
C ASN A 512 -13.48 16.29 12.30
N TYR A 513 -12.76 16.61 11.23
CA TYR A 513 -11.48 16.00 10.90
C TYR A 513 -10.33 16.38 11.83
N HIS A 514 -10.45 17.43 12.62
CA HIS A 514 -9.49 17.80 13.66
C HIS A 514 -9.65 17.01 14.96
N ALA A 515 -10.83 16.40 15.18
CA ALA A 515 -11.18 15.74 16.43
C ALA A 515 -11.46 14.24 16.22
N LEU A 516 -10.47 13.50 15.71
CA LEU A 516 -10.56 12.06 15.44
C LEU A 516 -9.91 11.19 16.56
N TYR A 517 -9.65 11.74 17.75
CA TYR A 517 -8.99 11.05 18.84
C TYR A 517 -9.77 9.81 19.35
N HIS A 518 -11.10 9.83 19.30
CA HIS A 518 -11.95 8.69 19.64
C HIS A 518 -11.81 7.56 18.60
N LEU A 519 -11.75 7.88 17.31
CA LEU A 519 -11.43 6.90 16.26
C LEU A 519 -10.03 6.33 16.47
N GLN A 520 -9.06 7.16 16.80
CA GLN A 520 -7.70 6.74 17.12
C GLN A 520 -7.70 5.73 18.27
N ALA A 521 -8.37 6.03 19.38
CA ALA A 521 -8.47 5.17 20.56
C ALA A 521 -9.15 3.81 20.22
N VAL A 522 -10.16 3.80 19.36
CA VAL A 522 -10.78 2.57 18.87
C VAL A 522 -9.78 1.76 18.04
N LEU A 523 -9.08 2.40 17.10
CA LEU A 523 -8.12 1.74 16.23
C LEU A 523 -6.94 1.16 17.03
N ASP A 524 -6.50 1.79 18.11
CA ASP A 524 -5.39 1.30 18.94
C ASP A 524 -5.74 -0.02 19.68
N ARG A 525 -6.99 -0.21 20.08
CA ARG A 525 -7.45 -1.37 20.88
C ARG A 525 -8.17 -2.47 20.11
N VAL A 526 -8.79 -2.14 18.95
CA VAL A 526 -9.60 -3.11 18.20
C VAL A 526 -8.72 -4.17 17.55
N LYS A 527 -9.16 -5.42 17.59
CA LYS A 527 -8.62 -6.55 16.83
C LYS A 527 -9.51 -6.77 15.59
N PRO A 528 -9.03 -6.50 14.37
CA PRO A 528 -9.84 -6.59 13.12
C PRO A 528 -10.44 -7.98 12.87
N GLU A 529 -9.80 -9.03 13.39
CA GLU A 529 -10.26 -10.40 13.30
C GLU A 529 -11.59 -10.63 14.03
N ARG A 530 -11.82 -9.86 15.11
CA ARG A 530 -12.99 -10.03 15.99
C ARG A 530 -14.12 -9.06 15.72
N ARG A 531 -13.82 -7.80 15.41
CA ARG A 531 -14.82 -6.74 15.24
C ARG A 531 -14.44 -5.80 14.11
N ASP A 532 -15.43 -5.44 13.30
CA ASP A 532 -15.29 -4.43 12.27
C ASP A 532 -15.53 -3.03 12.86
N VAL A 533 -14.91 -2.02 12.25
CA VAL A 533 -15.08 -0.61 12.63
C VAL A 533 -15.75 0.13 11.46
N VAL A 534 -16.87 0.77 11.73
CA VAL A 534 -17.59 1.62 10.79
C VAL A 534 -17.43 3.07 11.21
N VAL A 535 -16.84 3.87 10.33
CA VAL A 535 -16.77 5.32 10.50
C VAL A 535 -17.97 5.93 9.82
N LEU A 536 -18.82 6.57 10.58
CA LEU A 536 -20.09 7.14 10.15
C LEU A 536 -20.01 8.67 10.10
N HIS A 537 -20.45 9.28 9.03
CA HIS A 537 -20.73 10.71 8.98
C HIS A 537 -22.23 10.95 8.79
N ILE A 538 -22.82 11.80 9.65
CA ILE A 538 -24.21 12.20 9.53
C ILE A 538 -24.28 13.56 8.86
N ARG A 539 -24.93 13.63 7.71
CA ARG A 539 -25.25 14.88 7.03
C ARG A 539 -26.63 15.36 7.45
N LEU A 540 -26.65 16.47 8.19
CA LEU A 540 -27.90 17.05 8.67
C LEU A 540 -28.65 17.73 7.50
N LEU A 541 -29.90 17.36 7.30
CA LEU A 541 -30.81 17.98 6.34
C LEU A 541 -31.34 19.28 6.97
N ARG A 542 -30.98 20.41 6.40
CA ARG A 542 -31.65 21.67 6.75
C ARG A 542 -33.02 21.66 6.08
N ARG A 543 -34.09 21.78 6.84
CA ARG A 543 -35.44 22.01 6.31
C ARG A 543 -35.42 23.26 5.44
N SER A 544 -35.47 23.10 4.11
CA SER A 544 -35.83 24.16 3.20
C SER A 544 -37.36 24.26 3.18
N ALA A 545 -37.90 25.45 3.10
CA ALA A 545 -39.34 25.72 3.18
C ALA A 545 -40.18 25.16 1.99
N SER A 546 -39.56 24.48 1.04
CA SER A 546 -40.21 23.86 -0.11
C SER A 546 -39.89 22.35 -0.12
N GLY A 547 -40.88 21.55 0.29
CA GLY A 547 -41.10 20.14 0.02
C GLY A 547 -39.90 19.19 -0.14
N SER A 548 -40.03 18.00 0.39
CA SER A 548 -39.11 16.85 0.29
C SER A 548 -38.17 16.85 -0.92
N SER A 549 -36.91 17.22 -0.72
CA SER A 549 -35.86 16.96 -1.70
C SER A 549 -35.13 15.70 -1.28
N GLU A 550 -35.32 14.61 -1.98
CA GLU A 550 -34.36 13.52 -2.03
C GLU A 550 -33.03 14.10 -2.50
N LEU A 551 -32.02 14.08 -1.63
CA LEU A 551 -30.68 14.47 -2.01
C LEU A 551 -30.08 13.38 -2.91
N GLU A 552 -29.67 13.74 -4.11
CA GLU A 552 -28.90 12.86 -4.98
C GLU A 552 -27.57 12.44 -4.30
N ALA A 553 -27.08 11.25 -4.61
CA ALA A 553 -25.87 10.70 -3.99
C ALA A 553 -24.65 11.65 -4.13
N GLU A 554 -24.60 12.43 -5.22
CA GLU A 554 -23.56 13.44 -5.46
C GLU A 554 -23.66 14.64 -4.49
N GLN A 555 -24.85 14.90 -3.97
CA GLN A 555 -25.08 15.94 -2.95
C GLN A 555 -24.79 15.47 -1.54
N LEU A 556 -24.85 14.16 -1.28
CA LEU A 556 -24.54 13.57 0.02
C LEU A 556 -23.04 13.50 0.32
N PHE A 557 -22.20 13.45 -0.69
CA PHE A 557 -20.76 13.28 -0.56
C PHE A 557 -19.98 14.41 -1.26
N GLY A 558 -19.78 15.49 -0.52
CA GLY A 558 -19.04 16.67 -1.00
C GLY A 558 -17.57 16.66 -0.57
N SER A 559 -16.90 17.77 -0.78
CA SER A 559 -15.49 17.96 -0.45
C SER A 559 -15.16 17.83 1.05
N VAL A 560 -16.11 18.18 1.92
CA VAL A 560 -15.94 18.10 3.39
C VAL A 560 -15.93 16.65 3.84
N GLU A 561 -16.87 15.84 3.37
CA GLU A 561 -16.96 14.40 3.65
C GLU A 561 -15.75 13.65 3.08
N GLN A 562 -15.34 14.01 1.87
CA GLN A 562 -14.16 13.47 1.23
C GLN A 562 -12.90 13.73 2.05
N PHE A 563 -12.73 14.96 2.55
CA PHE A 563 -11.58 15.31 3.39
C PHE A 563 -11.61 14.61 4.75
N LEU A 564 -12.76 14.57 5.40
CA LEU A 564 -12.96 13.87 6.66
C LEU A 564 -12.60 12.38 6.55
N PHE A 565 -13.08 11.72 5.51
CA PHE A 565 -12.80 10.30 5.27
C PHE A 565 -11.36 10.03 4.84
N THR A 566 -10.74 10.94 4.10
CA THR A 566 -9.30 10.89 3.82
C THR A 566 -8.48 10.86 5.11
N LYS A 567 -8.82 11.72 6.08
CA LYS A 567 -8.14 11.75 7.39
C LYS A 567 -8.42 10.49 8.21
N ALA A 568 -9.68 10.01 8.24
CA ALA A 568 -10.03 8.78 8.92
C ALA A 568 -9.28 7.57 8.33
N LEU A 569 -9.21 7.47 7.01
CA LEU A 569 -8.50 6.41 6.31
C LEU A 569 -6.98 6.48 6.57
N SER A 570 -6.40 7.66 6.56
CA SER A 570 -4.98 7.87 6.88
C SER A 570 -4.63 7.40 8.29
N LEU A 571 -5.52 7.63 9.29
CA LEU A 571 -5.35 7.11 10.65
C LEU A 571 -5.40 5.58 10.70
N ALA A 572 -6.33 4.98 9.96
CA ALA A 572 -6.47 3.52 9.89
C ALA A 572 -5.26 2.86 9.21
N GLU A 573 -4.80 3.43 8.11
CA GLU A 573 -3.60 2.98 7.38
C GLU A 573 -2.34 3.06 8.25
N LYS A 574 -2.17 4.17 8.97
CA LYS A 574 -1.04 4.36 9.89
C LYS A 574 -0.95 3.25 10.95
N ARG A 575 -2.10 2.68 11.34
CA ARG A 575 -2.21 1.59 12.31
C ARG A 575 -2.33 0.20 11.70
N GLY A 576 -2.38 0.11 10.38
CA GLY A 576 -2.56 -1.15 9.66
C GLY A 576 -3.90 -1.83 9.93
N LYS A 577 -4.98 -1.05 10.12
CA LYS A 577 -6.31 -1.56 10.44
C LYS A 577 -7.34 -1.13 9.41
N THR A 578 -8.27 -2.04 9.09
CA THR A 578 -9.36 -1.77 8.15
C THR A 578 -10.48 -1.01 8.82
N ILE A 579 -11.07 -0.06 8.10
CA ILE A 579 -12.31 0.62 8.47
C ILE A 579 -13.28 0.60 7.29
N ARG A 580 -14.57 0.70 7.59
CA ARG A 580 -15.63 0.93 6.63
C ARG A 580 -16.12 2.36 6.78
N LEU A 581 -16.55 2.96 5.68
CA LEU A 581 -16.98 4.34 5.65
C LEU A 581 -18.45 4.39 5.22
N ALA A 582 -19.26 5.15 5.95
CA ALA A 582 -20.67 5.36 5.64
C ALA A 582 -21.05 6.82 5.82
N VAL A 583 -21.88 7.35 4.90
CA VAL A 583 -22.54 8.65 5.01
C VAL A 583 -24.04 8.43 5.01
N VAL A 584 -24.71 9.06 5.98
CA VAL A 584 -26.17 8.96 6.11
C VAL A 584 -26.73 10.37 6.26
N SER A 585 -27.84 10.65 5.59
CA SER A 585 -28.63 11.88 5.81
C SER A 585 -29.60 11.67 6.95
N ALA A 586 -29.74 12.66 7.82
CA ALA A 586 -30.71 12.67 8.91
C ALA A 586 -31.18 14.08 9.25
N ASN A 587 -32.37 14.19 9.82
CA ASN A 587 -32.91 15.46 10.32
C ASN A 587 -32.30 15.83 11.69
N ASP A 588 -31.94 14.83 12.48
CA ASP A 588 -31.30 14.98 13.78
C ASP A 588 -30.07 14.05 13.87
N MET A 589 -29.03 14.52 14.54
CA MET A 589 -27.75 13.81 14.63
C MET A 589 -27.85 12.53 15.46
N TRP A 590 -28.53 12.61 16.62
CA TRP A 590 -28.60 11.49 17.57
C TRP A 590 -29.47 10.36 17.02
N SER A 591 -30.65 10.70 16.51
CA SER A 591 -31.52 9.75 15.82
C SER A 591 -30.86 9.14 14.59
N GLY A 592 -30.07 9.92 13.83
CA GLY A 592 -29.30 9.43 12.68
C GLY A 592 -28.25 8.39 13.09
N ILE A 593 -27.52 8.63 14.18
CA ILE A 593 -26.51 7.70 14.72
C ILE A 593 -27.17 6.38 15.16
N LEU A 594 -28.25 6.47 15.93
CA LEU A 594 -28.93 5.29 16.46
C LEU A 594 -29.61 4.45 15.39
N ASN A 595 -30.28 5.10 14.42
CA ASN A 595 -30.85 4.40 13.28
C ASN A 595 -29.78 3.71 12.42
N ALA A 596 -28.61 4.35 12.24
CA ALA A 596 -27.49 3.70 11.55
C ALA A 596 -26.93 2.53 12.37
N ALA A 597 -26.81 2.66 13.71
CA ALA A 597 -26.39 1.57 14.59
C ALA A 597 -27.35 0.38 14.54
N LEU A 598 -28.66 0.64 14.54
CA LEU A 598 -29.71 -0.37 14.41
C LEU A 598 -29.58 -1.11 13.07
N LYS A 599 -29.57 -0.38 11.96
CA LYS A 599 -29.48 -0.94 10.60
C LYS A 599 -28.18 -1.68 10.32
N LEU A 600 -27.07 -1.32 10.95
CA LEU A 600 -25.78 -1.99 10.85
C LEU A 600 -25.58 -3.10 11.88
N GLU A 601 -26.56 -3.35 12.74
CA GLU A 601 -26.47 -4.32 13.83
C GLU A 601 -25.21 -4.09 14.69
N SER A 602 -24.91 -2.81 14.97
CA SER A 602 -23.78 -2.42 15.81
C SER A 602 -24.10 -2.71 17.28
N ASN A 603 -23.11 -3.12 18.07
CA ASN A 603 -23.29 -3.29 19.51
C ASN A 603 -22.61 -2.22 20.35
N THR A 604 -21.73 -1.44 19.75
CA THR A 604 -20.94 -0.41 20.43
C THR A 604 -20.91 0.86 19.60
N ILE A 605 -21.24 1.98 20.22
CA ILE A 605 -21.18 3.32 19.64
C ILE A 605 -20.08 4.08 20.37
N VAL A 606 -19.12 4.65 19.62
CA VAL A 606 -18.00 5.38 20.22
C VAL A 606 -18.02 6.83 19.73
N LEU A 607 -18.24 7.74 20.64
CA LEU A 607 -18.34 9.18 20.38
C LEU A 607 -17.11 9.94 20.90
N GLY A 608 -16.75 11.00 20.22
CA GLY A 608 -15.90 12.04 20.79
C GLY A 608 -16.74 13.03 21.61
N ARG A 609 -16.15 13.64 22.65
CA ARG A 609 -16.80 14.67 23.44
C ARG A 609 -17.24 15.84 22.57
N SER A 610 -18.47 16.27 22.73
CA SER A 610 -19.01 17.46 22.10
C SER A 610 -18.30 18.73 22.60
N ALA A 611 -18.10 19.71 21.72
CA ALA A 611 -17.61 21.03 22.13
C ALA A 611 -18.66 21.88 22.88
N LYS A 612 -19.95 21.49 22.77
CA LYS A 612 -21.07 22.27 23.29
C LYS A 612 -21.76 21.63 24.49
N LEU A 613 -21.59 20.34 24.71
CA LEU A 613 -22.27 19.56 25.73
C LEU A 613 -21.25 18.89 26.66
N THR A 614 -21.58 18.76 27.90
CA THR A 614 -20.87 17.88 28.85
C THR A 614 -21.08 16.42 28.46
N VAL A 615 -20.24 15.51 28.94
CA VAL A 615 -20.37 14.07 28.65
C VAL A 615 -21.71 13.52 29.11
N ALA A 616 -22.19 13.96 30.31
CA ALA A 616 -23.47 13.55 30.85
C ALA A 616 -24.66 14.07 30.00
N GLU A 617 -24.62 15.32 29.57
CA GLU A 617 -25.63 15.89 28.66
C GLU A 617 -25.64 15.16 27.32
N GLN A 618 -24.47 14.87 26.78
CA GLN A 618 -24.33 14.13 25.50
C GLN A 618 -24.91 12.71 25.64
N ALA A 619 -24.65 12.02 26.74
CA ALA A 619 -25.23 10.72 27.03
C ALA A 619 -26.74 10.77 27.21
N ARG A 620 -27.26 11.83 27.83
CA ARG A 620 -28.69 12.07 27.98
C ARG A 620 -29.38 12.29 26.64
N GLU A 621 -28.85 13.14 25.79
CA GLU A 621 -29.43 13.43 24.46
C GLU A 621 -29.52 12.16 23.59
N ILE A 622 -28.47 11.34 23.55
CA ILE A 622 -28.51 10.08 22.81
C ILE A 622 -29.46 9.07 23.51
N GLY A 623 -29.58 9.11 24.83
CA GLY A 623 -30.54 8.29 25.59
C GLY A 623 -31.99 8.64 25.23
N LEU A 624 -32.32 9.93 25.13
CA LEU A 624 -33.64 10.39 24.70
C LEU A 624 -33.95 9.96 23.25
N ALA A 625 -32.97 10.02 22.36
CA ALA A 625 -33.14 9.51 21.00
C ALA A 625 -33.31 7.97 20.97
N TRP A 626 -32.69 7.24 21.91
CA TRP A 626 -32.84 5.79 22.04
C TRP A 626 -34.28 5.41 22.47
N GLU A 627 -34.90 6.19 23.34
CA GLU A 627 -36.30 5.98 23.77
C GLU A 627 -37.30 6.13 22.58
N GLN A 628 -36.93 6.82 21.51
CA GLN A 628 -37.75 7.00 20.32
C GLN A 628 -37.61 5.86 19.29
N LEU A 629 -36.72 4.89 19.52
CA LEU A 629 -36.54 3.75 18.62
C LEU A 629 -37.78 2.81 18.74
N PRO A 630 -38.14 2.14 17.61
CA PRO A 630 -39.21 1.15 17.60
C PRO A 630 -38.85 -0.10 18.45
N ASP A 631 -39.83 -0.71 19.09
CA ASP A 631 -39.65 -1.97 19.82
C ASP A 631 -39.51 -3.18 18.82
N PRO A 632 -38.68 -4.19 19.14
CA PRO A 632 -37.82 -4.32 20.33
C PRO A 632 -36.57 -3.45 20.24
N ARG A 633 -36.35 -2.61 21.24
CA ARG A 633 -35.19 -1.70 21.27
C ARG A 633 -33.90 -2.45 21.56
N PRO A 634 -32.88 -2.34 20.73
CA PRO A 634 -31.59 -3.01 20.96
C PRO A 634 -30.81 -2.31 22.09
N GLN A 635 -29.96 -3.07 22.76
CA GLN A 635 -29.00 -2.52 23.71
C GLN A 635 -27.71 -2.11 22.97
N PHE A 636 -27.17 -0.93 23.31
CA PHE A 636 -25.89 -0.45 22.82
C PHE A 636 -24.95 -0.09 23.97
N ASN A 637 -23.69 -0.49 23.83
CA ASN A 637 -22.61 0.06 24.64
C ASN A 637 -22.22 1.42 24.07
N LEU A 638 -22.36 2.48 24.85
CA LEU A 638 -21.96 3.82 24.49
C LEU A 638 -20.67 4.19 25.22
N GLU A 639 -19.66 4.59 24.44
CA GLU A 639 -18.40 5.11 24.97
C GLU A 639 -18.21 6.53 24.50
N ILE A 640 -17.94 7.45 25.41
CA ILE A 640 -17.64 8.85 25.10
C ILE A 640 -16.20 9.15 25.52
N PHE A 641 -15.40 9.55 24.56
CA PHE A 641 -13.99 9.92 24.75
C PHE A 641 -13.84 11.42 24.90
N ALA A 642 -13.09 11.85 25.90
CA ALA A 642 -12.62 13.21 26.05
C ALA A 642 -11.18 13.39 25.49
N PRO A 643 -10.77 14.59 25.07
CA PRO A 643 -9.38 14.89 24.80
C PRO A 643 -8.50 14.56 26.01
N GLY A 644 -7.39 13.84 25.79
CA GLY A 644 -6.54 13.37 26.90
C GLY A 644 -6.76 11.90 27.30
N GLY A 645 -7.64 11.16 26.60
CA GLY A 645 -7.77 9.71 26.74
C GLY A 645 -8.75 9.25 27.85
N GLN A 646 -9.37 10.17 28.56
CA GLN A 646 -10.45 9.81 29.49
C GLN A 646 -11.66 9.31 28.72
N ARG A 647 -12.28 8.23 29.21
CA ARG A 647 -13.48 7.64 28.59
C ARG A 647 -14.52 7.35 29.67
N GLU A 648 -15.77 7.57 29.32
CA GLU A 648 -16.92 7.24 30.12
C GLU A 648 -17.80 6.23 29.39
N PHE A 649 -18.37 5.28 30.15
CA PHE A 649 -19.20 4.21 29.63
C PHE A 649 -20.65 4.41 30.06
N PHE A 650 -21.55 4.21 29.11
CA PHE A 650 -22.98 4.20 29.34
C PHE A 650 -23.57 2.97 28.62
N LEU A 651 -24.65 2.45 29.17
CA LEU A 651 -25.45 1.41 28.57
C LEU A 651 -26.78 2.02 28.11
N LEU A 652 -27.02 2.01 26.81
CA LEU A 652 -28.32 2.36 26.24
C LEU A 652 -29.12 1.07 26.13
N GLY A 653 -30.16 0.95 26.96
CA GLY A 653 -30.98 -0.26 26.98
C GLY A 653 -31.94 -0.27 28.16
N PRO A 654 -32.95 -1.12 28.11
CA PRO A 654 -33.83 -1.30 29.27
C PRO A 654 -32.99 -1.89 30.43
N HIS A 655 -32.91 -1.19 31.50
CA HIS A 655 -32.31 -1.67 32.75
C HIS A 655 -33.28 -1.48 33.90
N ALA A 656 -33.42 -2.52 34.66
CA ALA A 656 -34.20 -2.43 35.88
C ALA A 656 -33.52 -1.42 36.85
N PRO A 657 -34.26 -0.48 37.42
CA PRO A 657 -33.70 0.41 38.43
C PRO A 657 -33.22 -0.43 39.62
N ASN A 658 -32.00 -0.12 40.09
CA ASN A 658 -31.48 -0.75 41.29
C ASN A 658 -32.27 -0.23 42.50
N LEU A 659 -33.12 -1.08 43.03
CA LEU A 659 -33.86 -0.79 44.27
C LEU A 659 -32.94 -0.97 45.48
N THR A 660 -32.91 0.01 46.34
CA THR A 660 -32.22 -0.10 47.64
C THR A 660 -32.93 -1.06 48.56
N SER A 661 -32.25 -1.60 49.57
CA SER A 661 -32.85 -2.49 50.55
C SER A 661 -34.04 -1.84 51.30
N ASN A 662 -34.08 -0.51 51.40
CA ASN A 662 -35.19 0.23 52.00
C ASN A 662 -36.40 0.27 51.07
N GLU A 663 -36.20 0.46 49.79
CA GLU A 663 -37.26 0.44 48.75
C GLU A 663 -37.87 -0.96 48.64
N VAL A 664 -37.05 -2.00 48.61
CA VAL A 664 -37.51 -3.39 48.61
C VAL A 664 -38.37 -3.67 49.85
N ARG A 665 -37.92 -3.21 51.06
CA ARG A 665 -38.69 -3.34 52.27
C ARG A 665 -39.98 -2.52 52.29
N LEU A 666 -40.00 -1.38 51.61
CA LEU A 666 -41.23 -0.56 51.48
C LEU A 666 -42.22 -1.29 50.55
N ILE A 667 -41.80 -1.81 49.43
CA ILE A 667 -42.65 -2.58 48.52
C ILE A 667 -43.22 -3.80 49.23
N HIS A 668 -42.40 -4.51 50.00
CA HIS A 668 -42.83 -5.67 50.76
C HIS A 668 -43.85 -5.33 51.84
N ARG A 669 -43.68 -4.20 52.57
CA ARG A 669 -44.64 -3.71 53.54
C ARG A 669 -45.96 -3.30 52.90
N LEU A 670 -45.95 -2.67 51.77
CA LEU A 670 -47.16 -2.32 51.05
C LEU A 670 -47.86 -3.59 50.53
N TRP A 671 -47.11 -4.54 50.01
CA TRP A 671 -47.63 -5.83 49.59
C TRP A 671 -48.31 -6.56 50.79
N LEU A 672 -47.66 -6.68 51.91
CA LEU A 672 -48.27 -7.28 53.15
C LEU A 672 -49.55 -6.58 53.60
N ARG A 673 -49.61 -5.27 53.42
CA ARG A 673 -50.81 -4.50 53.84
C ARG A 673 -51.96 -4.66 52.87
N PHE A 674 -51.68 -4.79 51.60
CA PHE A 674 -52.71 -4.86 50.55
C PHE A 674 -53.11 -6.31 50.18
N SER A 675 -52.29 -7.28 50.42
CA SER A 675 -52.55 -8.68 50.06
C SER A 675 -53.77 -9.20 50.89
N ASP A 676 -53.94 -8.77 52.15
CA ASP A 676 -55.08 -9.15 52.95
C ASP A 676 -56.40 -8.47 52.53
N LEU A 677 -56.31 -7.39 51.73
CA LEU A 677 -57.49 -6.57 51.38
C LEU A 677 -57.95 -6.79 49.93
N VAL A 678 -57.05 -7.21 49.06
CA VAL A 678 -57.35 -7.36 47.62
C VAL A 678 -57.52 -8.84 47.23
N ALA A 679 -56.56 -9.65 47.26
CA ALA A 679 -56.63 -11.09 47.01
C ALA A 679 -55.24 -11.68 47.32
N PRO A 680 -55.12 -12.39 48.46
CA PRO A 680 -53.79 -12.79 48.96
C PRO A 680 -53.03 -13.71 48.02
N ASP A 681 -53.68 -14.51 47.17
CA ASP A 681 -53.08 -15.50 46.29
C ASP A 681 -52.76 -14.94 44.90
N GLU A 682 -53.23 -13.73 44.54
CA GLU A 682 -53.11 -13.15 43.22
C GLU A 682 -52.26 -11.86 43.18
N LEU A 683 -52.02 -11.21 44.31
CA LEU A 683 -51.26 -9.96 44.40
C LEU A 683 -49.76 -10.23 44.53
N HIS A 684 -48.96 -9.72 43.57
CA HIS A 684 -47.52 -9.85 43.61
C HIS A 684 -46.82 -8.51 43.88
N HIS A 685 -45.55 -8.52 44.27
CA HIS A 685 -44.80 -7.30 44.58
C HIS A 685 -44.69 -6.35 43.40
N HIS A 686 -44.63 -6.88 42.15
CA HIS A 686 -44.56 -6.07 40.95
C HIS A 686 -45.85 -5.30 40.68
N ASP A 687 -47.02 -5.82 41.12
CA ASP A 687 -48.31 -5.14 40.96
C ASP A 687 -48.37 -3.86 41.77
N ILE A 688 -47.76 -3.83 42.96
CA ILE A 688 -47.64 -2.62 43.77
C ILE A 688 -46.79 -1.56 43.05
N VAL A 689 -45.70 -1.97 42.40
CA VAL A 689 -44.85 -1.06 41.65
C VAL A 689 -45.58 -0.54 40.41
N HIS A 690 -46.24 -1.43 39.69
CA HIS A 690 -47.00 -1.10 38.47
C HIS A 690 -48.12 -0.10 38.79
N PHE A 691 -48.92 -0.41 39.82
CA PHE A 691 -49.96 0.50 40.29
C PHE A 691 -49.45 1.91 40.64
N ALA A 692 -48.32 2.01 41.35
CA ALA A 692 -47.71 3.30 41.71
C ALA A 692 -47.24 4.08 40.48
N LEU A 693 -46.71 3.39 39.44
CA LEU A 693 -46.30 4.01 38.18
C LEU A 693 -47.49 4.47 37.32
N ASP A 694 -48.54 3.66 37.25
CA ASP A 694 -49.78 4.00 36.55
C ASP A 694 -50.49 5.21 37.21
N GLU A 695 -50.49 5.31 38.51
CA GLU A 695 -51.07 6.45 39.23
C GLU A 695 -50.32 7.76 38.89
N VAL A 696 -49.00 7.73 38.86
CA VAL A 696 -48.19 8.88 38.41
C VAL A 696 -48.45 9.22 36.96
N LEU A 697 -48.57 8.21 36.07
CA LEU A 697 -48.85 8.40 34.65
C LEU A 697 -50.24 9.03 34.44
N ASN A 698 -51.24 8.58 35.17
CA ASN A 698 -52.59 9.13 35.11
C ASN A 698 -52.61 10.59 35.57
N GLU A 699 -51.93 10.94 36.69
CA GLU A 699 -51.79 12.33 37.12
C GLU A 699 -51.15 13.25 36.04
N LEU A 700 -50.14 12.74 35.30
CA LEU A 700 -49.52 13.47 34.18
C LEU A 700 -50.51 13.67 33.02
N GLN A 701 -51.31 12.65 32.68
CA GLN A 701 -52.33 12.73 31.65
C GLN A 701 -53.48 13.68 32.02
N GLU A 702 -53.79 13.80 33.30
CA GLU A 702 -54.76 14.76 33.85
C GLU A 702 -54.26 16.21 33.87
N GLY A 703 -53.05 16.47 33.42
CA GLY A 703 -52.46 17.82 33.39
C GLY A 703 -51.90 18.31 34.73
N LYS A 704 -51.67 17.43 35.70
CA LYS A 704 -51.08 17.72 37.00
C LYS A 704 -49.53 17.70 37.02
N GLU A 705 -48.94 17.90 35.89
CA GLU A 705 -47.47 17.80 35.69
C GLU A 705 -46.68 18.68 36.69
N ALA A 706 -47.14 19.94 36.89
CA ALA A 706 -46.45 20.89 37.80
C ALA A 706 -46.41 20.37 39.24
N ASP A 707 -47.50 19.74 39.72
CA ASP A 707 -47.59 19.18 41.05
C ASP A 707 -46.74 17.92 41.23
N VAL A 708 -46.75 17.04 40.22
CA VAL A 708 -45.92 15.83 40.21
C VAL A 708 -44.43 16.23 40.23
N VAL A 709 -44.01 17.21 39.43
CA VAL A 709 -42.63 17.70 39.39
C VAL A 709 -42.23 18.34 40.71
N ALA A 710 -43.11 19.12 41.34
CA ALA A 710 -42.82 19.71 42.63
C ALA A 710 -42.62 18.64 43.73
N ARG A 711 -43.48 17.63 43.77
CA ARG A 711 -43.34 16.47 44.68
C ARG A 711 -42.07 15.69 44.45
N LEU A 712 -41.71 15.47 43.18
CA LEU A 712 -40.48 14.77 42.81
C LEU A 712 -39.23 15.56 43.21
N LYS A 713 -39.18 16.87 42.99
CA LYS A 713 -38.08 17.73 43.44
C LYS A 713 -37.91 17.67 44.95
N HIS A 714 -38.99 17.79 45.72
CA HIS A 714 -38.97 17.70 47.18
C HIS A 714 -38.48 16.31 47.66
N HIS A 715 -38.88 15.23 46.98
CA HIS A 715 -38.40 13.87 47.27
C HIS A 715 -36.90 13.72 47.05
N VAL A 716 -36.39 14.23 45.91
CA VAL A 716 -34.95 14.20 45.59
C VAL A 716 -34.12 15.01 46.60
N GLU A 717 -34.59 16.19 46.99
CA GLU A 717 -33.90 17.02 47.99
C GLU A 717 -33.86 16.32 49.37
N ARG A 718 -34.96 15.71 49.76
CA ARG A 718 -35.04 14.94 51.03
C ARG A 718 -34.07 13.76 51.02
N ASN A 719 -33.94 13.04 49.92
CA ASN A 719 -33.03 11.91 49.81
C ASN A 719 -31.56 12.37 49.78
N LYS A 720 -31.24 13.49 49.13
CA LYS A 720 -29.90 14.10 49.19
C LYS A 720 -29.52 14.48 50.63
N ALA A 721 -30.45 15.08 51.41
CA ALA A 721 -30.22 15.44 52.81
C ALA A 721 -30.02 14.22 53.70
N ALA A 722 -30.66 13.07 53.39
CA ALA A 722 -30.49 11.82 54.12
C ALA A 722 -29.12 11.15 53.86
N HIS A 723 -28.54 11.34 52.64
CA HIS A 723 -27.21 10.80 52.30
C HIS A 723 -26.05 11.71 52.75
N THR A 724 -26.29 12.95 53.15
CA THR A 724 -25.25 13.88 53.61
C THR A 724 -25.08 13.89 55.16
N LYS A 725 -25.81 13.09 55.93
CA LYS A 725 -25.52 12.91 57.36
C LYS A 725 -24.40 11.86 57.51
N PRO A 726 -23.22 12.23 58.03
CA PRO A 726 -22.19 11.26 58.33
C PRO A 726 -22.69 10.31 59.42
N SER A 727 -22.52 9.01 59.19
CA SER A 727 -22.72 7.92 60.14
C SER A 727 -21.67 7.96 61.24
#